data_7e5103c872d2368d37d787f49bf24532
#
_entry.id   7e5103c872d2368d37d787f49bf24532
#
_cell.length_a   1.000
_cell.length_b   1.000
_cell.length_c   1.000
_cell.angle_alpha   90.00
_cell.angle_beta   90.00
_cell.angle_gamma   90.00
#
_symmetry.space_group_name_H-M   'P 1'
#
loop_
_entity.id
_entity.type
_entity.pdbx_description
1 polymer ?
#
loop_
_entity_poly.entity_id
_entity_poly.type
_entity_poly.pdbx_seq_one_letter_code
_entity_poly.pdbx_strand_id
1 'polypeptide(L)'
;MNGLLRARRSLFAAVAASVFAAASLPALAQNAPVAPAPATTPAQPQPAAEPPKWPDFNTVVKDMTPMPGLFTIYRYKAEDNSKDQTRLLCQIPRALMKQDLLLATSISRGAQAGFQWDDYLVRFEIQGKLVVIAVPDARFVTNAAQTVNDAVSRTYNDSFLTAMPIVTYAPNGDPVVEMGGPLLAPLVNLPAPSGPGAAFAPRREMSTFPKVKAFPDNVLIDADIALAGRTGAGMSVGLTYSFRRLPAIGSFTPRIADERVGYFTTVRQDWAIKYTERENVIRYVNRWDVKKKDASLDLSPPEHPIVFVIEKTVPLQWRKYVAEGIAEWNKAYEKLGIVGAIVVQQQTDDNEFANVDPEDSRYNFIRWIVTGRGFAMGPSRADPRTGQILDADIIFDDSMLRFYFREFDTFGPAPVAAMMGPEFTTFLVEHPEFIPQGMTLDQVKDAARSLTGQGELLHESPMAGAQPTVDGAPLSHRLNPSRTECNYAVGLRQQLAMAHLAVAASGKKIPDRFIGDVIREIVAHEVGHTLGLRHNFKASAWLSETEIKKRRDTTDEPLVASVMDYNPVVYFAGDDIEKLRHFITPCIGPYDYWAIEYGYKSADKGGDEKAMLQQVAGQSSKREYAYATDEDTVGLTSVDPSANRFDLSDDPIAWSKSRVALCDALLKNIKTWAVKGNEPNYYLRSTYLTVMSHKASDMMYVSRLVGGQYFNRNRSGDPDAKPALQLLEPKRQREALDMLAGSIFKDDFFSTDAALLNDLPPSRWMDWYSNPISRIDFPAHQTVQSMQSFALLALVSPQVLQRVYDAELKSKADDKFTAAELISRVRNIVWGNLTQPGETKFTDAKPMLSSIKRNLQRQYVSYMLSIAESKPGALVSADLQSMASYSMEELSDQIGKLLAQANGQIDFATKAHLSQTKSQIDRTLNAPHMQMPGFGGGQIIIIGQPTGANQQQK
;
A
#
# COMPACT_ATOMS: atom_id res chain seq x y z
N MET A 1 -37.23 -1.40 35.05
CA MET A 1 -35.87 -1.91 34.90
C MET A 1 -35.70 -3.41 35.13
N ASN A 2 -36.65 -4.10 35.73
CA ASN A 2 -36.55 -5.55 36.01
C ASN A 2 -37.13 -6.46 34.92
N GLY A 3 -37.73 -5.94 33.86
CA GLY A 3 -38.33 -6.71 32.81
C GLY A 3 -37.38 -7.02 31.60
N LEU A 4 -36.42 -6.14 31.34
CA LEU A 4 -35.46 -6.28 30.22
C LEU A 4 -34.29 -7.24 30.53
N LEU A 5 -33.95 -7.42 31.80
CA LEU A 5 -32.90 -8.37 32.21
C LEU A 5 -33.36 -9.84 32.20
N ARG A 6 -34.67 -10.09 32.32
CA ARG A 6 -35.23 -11.45 32.18
C ARG A 6 -35.34 -11.89 30.74
N ALA A 7 -35.63 -11.00 29.81
CA ALA A 7 -35.71 -11.33 28.39
C ALA A 7 -34.32 -11.66 27.78
N ARG A 8 -33.25 -11.03 28.21
CA ARG A 8 -31.89 -11.33 27.73
C ARG A 8 -31.33 -12.64 28.28
N ARG A 9 -31.68 -13.02 29.51
CA ARG A 9 -31.28 -14.34 30.06
C ARG A 9 -32.05 -15.51 29.41
N SER A 10 -33.29 -15.31 28.97
CA SER A 10 -34.05 -16.33 28.26
C SER A 10 -33.56 -16.55 26.82
N LEU A 11 -33.03 -15.53 26.16
CA LEU A 11 -32.49 -15.66 24.80
C LEU A 11 -31.14 -16.37 24.78
N PHE A 12 -30.28 -16.14 25.78
CA PHE A 12 -29.00 -16.83 25.90
C PHE A 12 -29.19 -18.33 26.32
N ALA A 13 -30.20 -18.65 27.10
CA ALA A 13 -30.52 -20.04 27.46
C ALA A 13 -31.12 -20.82 26.28
N ALA A 14 -31.88 -20.14 25.38
CA ALA A 14 -32.46 -20.79 24.19
C ALA A 14 -31.42 -21.06 23.10
N VAL A 15 -30.42 -20.24 22.94
CA VAL A 15 -29.32 -20.43 21.96
C VAL A 15 -28.31 -21.48 22.44
N ALA A 16 -28.06 -21.57 23.77
CA ALA A 16 -27.23 -22.62 24.35
C ALA A 16 -27.91 -23.99 24.33
N ALA A 17 -29.27 -24.07 24.42
CA ALA A 17 -30.00 -25.30 24.35
C ALA A 17 -30.12 -25.91 22.93
N SER A 18 -30.05 -25.08 21.89
CA SER A 18 -30.15 -25.55 20.50
C SER A 18 -28.83 -26.09 19.93
N VAL A 19 -27.70 -25.80 20.55
CA VAL A 19 -26.39 -26.33 20.14
C VAL A 19 -26.05 -27.63 20.85
N PHE A 20 -26.71 -27.96 21.99
CA PHE A 20 -26.51 -29.21 22.74
C PHE A 20 -27.50 -30.34 22.43
N ALA A 21 -28.51 -30.10 21.57
CA ALA A 21 -29.53 -31.12 21.24
C ALA A 21 -29.11 -32.09 20.11
N ALA A 22 -27.91 -31.94 19.53
CA ALA A 22 -27.43 -32.79 18.43
C ALA A 22 -26.37 -33.85 18.86
N ALA A 23 -26.08 -34.03 20.14
CA ALA A 23 -25.12 -35.00 20.63
C ALA A 23 -25.58 -35.69 21.90
N SER A 24 -26.73 -36.40 21.85
CA SER A 24 -27.13 -37.37 22.87
C SER A 24 -26.87 -38.78 22.35
N LEU A 25 -25.78 -39.39 22.72
CA LEU A 25 -25.56 -40.83 22.70
C LEU A 25 -26.38 -41.48 23.82
N PRO A 26 -26.96 -42.64 23.59
CA PRO A 26 -27.80 -43.31 24.62
C PRO A 26 -26.97 -43.85 25.77
N ALA A 27 -27.46 -43.61 26.97
CA ALA A 27 -26.91 -44.08 28.21
C ALA A 27 -26.95 -45.62 28.30
N LEU A 28 -25.89 -46.17 28.86
CA LEU A 28 -25.72 -47.57 29.24
C LEU A 28 -26.88 -48.09 30.09
N ALA A 29 -27.61 -49.13 29.60
CA ALA A 29 -28.51 -49.94 30.39
C ALA A 29 -27.71 -51.01 31.11
N GLN A 30 -27.97 -51.16 32.40
CA GLN A 30 -27.37 -52.13 33.27
C GLN A 30 -27.88 -53.58 32.98
N ASN A 31 -27.01 -54.53 33.22
CA ASN A 31 -27.05 -55.95 33.08
C ASN A 31 -28.38 -56.61 33.43
N ALA A 32 -28.90 -57.42 32.49
CA ALA A 32 -29.72 -58.59 32.74
C ALA A 32 -29.04 -59.86 32.18
N PRO A 33 -29.18 -61.01 32.79
CA PRO A 33 -28.40 -62.20 32.43
C PRO A 33 -28.78 -62.76 31.05
N VAL A 34 -27.70 -63.01 30.25
CA VAL A 34 -27.79 -63.52 28.87
C VAL A 34 -28.05 -65.04 28.90
N ALA A 35 -29.11 -65.49 28.24
CA ALA A 35 -29.29 -66.86 27.86
C ALA A 35 -28.31 -67.29 26.75
N PRO A 36 -27.81 -68.52 26.70
CA PRO A 36 -26.84 -68.98 25.73
C PRO A 36 -27.41 -68.95 24.30
N ALA A 37 -26.69 -68.25 23.40
CA ALA A 37 -27.04 -68.15 21.98
C ALA A 37 -26.81 -69.53 21.27
N PRO A 38 -27.59 -69.88 20.26
CA PRO A 38 -27.33 -71.02 19.42
C PRO A 38 -26.10 -70.87 18.58
N ALA A 39 -25.33 -71.94 18.41
CA ALA A 39 -24.11 -72.02 17.65
C ALA A 39 -24.27 -71.45 16.22
N THR A 40 -23.53 -70.40 15.93
CA THR A 40 -23.48 -69.80 14.58
C THR A 40 -22.56 -70.63 13.68
N THR A 41 -23.12 -71.07 12.57
CA THR A 41 -22.37 -71.63 11.43
C THR A 41 -21.34 -70.65 10.97
N PRO A 42 -20.10 -71.04 10.59
CA PRO A 42 -19.07 -70.07 10.08
C PRO A 42 -19.64 -69.38 8.87
N ALA A 43 -19.66 -68.02 8.94
CA ALA A 43 -20.00 -67.20 7.81
C ALA A 43 -18.98 -67.43 6.69
N GLN A 44 -19.43 -67.84 5.53
CA GLN A 44 -18.59 -67.85 4.34
C GLN A 44 -17.99 -66.41 4.13
N PRO A 45 -16.72 -66.28 3.75
CA PRO A 45 -16.15 -64.98 3.43
C PRO A 45 -16.96 -64.34 2.31
N GLN A 46 -17.56 -63.22 2.60
CA GLN A 46 -18.14 -62.40 1.54
C GLN A 46 -17.07 -62.14 0.48
N PRO A 47 -17.35 -62.37 -0.81
CA PRO A 47 -16.41 -61.96 -1.87
C PRO A 47 -16.04 -60.53 -1.66
N ALA A 48 -14.74 -60.22 -1.69
CA ALA A 48 -14.26 -58.84 -1.68
C ALA A 48 -15.04 -58.07 -2.74
N ALA A 49 -15.64 -56.92 -2.36
CA ALA A 49 -16.39 -56.09 -3.29
C ALA A 49 -15.49 -55.85 -4.50
N GLU A 50 -15.96 -56.17 -5.69
CA GLU A 50 -15.24 -55.91 -6.92
C GLU A 50 -14.88 -54.41 -6.91
N PRO A 51 -13.64 -54.03 -7.29
CA PRO A 51 -13.26 -52.65 -7.34
C PRO A 51 -14.22 -51.88 -8.28
N PRO A 52 -14.64 -50.68 -7.96
CA PRO A 52 -15.63 -49.96 -8.74
C PRO A 52 -15.19 -49.92 -10.21
N LYS A 53 -16.01 -50.38 -11.09
CA LYS A 53 -15.74 -50.48 -12.53
C LYS A 53 -15.88 -49.06 -13.09
N TRP A 54 -14.76 -48.39 -13.32
CA TRP A 54 -14.72 -47.08 -13.93
C TRP A 54 -15.21 -47.11 -15.39
N PRO A 55 -15.85 -46.08 -15.92
CA PRO A 55 -16.19 -45.98 -17.34
C PRO A 55 -14.95 -46.14 -18.23
N ASP A 56 -15.14 -46.70 -19.41
CA ASP A 56 -14.04 -46.86 -20.37
C ASP A 56 -13.43 -45.49 -20.77
N PHE A 57 -12.11 -45.42 -20.73
CA PHE A 57 -11.37 -44.20 -21.02
C PHE A 57 -11.68 -43.60 -22.40
N ASN A 58 -11.68 -44.46 -23.44
CA ASN A 58 -11.92 -43.97 -24.81
C ASN A 58 -13.36 -43.43 -24.98
N THR A 59 -14.31 -43.99 -24.19
CA THR A 59 -15.68 -43.47 -24.17
C THR A 59 -15.76 -42.11 -23.50
N VAL A 60 -15.03 -41.92 -22.37
CA VAL A 60 -15.04 -40.66 -21.59
C VAL A 60 -14.45 -39.51 -22.35
N VAL A 61 -13.31 -39.73 -23.05
CA VAL A 61 -12.62 -38.68 -23.85
C VAL A 61 -13.04 -38.61 -25.32
N LYS A 62 -14.11 -39.35 -25.66
CA LYS A 62 -14.60 -39.40 -27.05
C LYS A 62 -14.90 -38.00 -27.58
N ASP A 63 -14.50 -37.71 -28.82
CA ASP A 63 -14.66 -36.40 -29.49
C ASP A 63 -13.84 -35.24 -28.87
N MET A 64 -13.02 -35.50 -27.84
CA MET A 64 -12.15 -34.49 -27.26
C MET A 64 -10.75 -34.50 -27.90
N THR A 65 -10.14 -33.32 -27.95
CA THR A 65 -8.76 -33.15 -28.45
C THR A 65 -7.81 -33.21 -27.25
N PRO A 66 -6.81 -34.12 -27.26
CA PRO A 66 -5.77 -34.15 -26.22
C PRO A 66 -4.75 -33.02 -26.42
N MET A 67 -4.37 -32.37 -25.34
CA MET A 67 -3.31 -31.37 -25.28
C MET A 67 -2.27 -31.85 -24.24
N PRO A 68 -1.18 -32.52 -24.70
CA PRO A 68 -0.17 -33.05 -23.79
C PRO A 68 0.71 -31.94 -23.21
N GLY A 69 1.08 -32.05 -21.92
CA GLY A 69 1.93 -31.12 -21.21
C GLY A 69 2.29 -31.61 -19.81
N LEU A 70 2.46 -30.73 -18.85
CA LEU A 70 2.68 -31.05 -17.43
C LEU A 70 1.67 -32.09 -16.93
N PHE A 71 0.43 -31.94 -17.35
CA PHE A 71 -0.63 -32.95 -17.41
C PHE A 71 -1.41 -32.79 -18.72
N THR A 72 -2.06 -33.87 -19.18
CA THR A 72 -2.79 -33.81 -20.46
C THR A 72 -4.20 -33.27 -20.24
N ILE A 73 -4.58 -32.27 -21.00
CA ILE A 73 -5.93 -31.72 -21.01
C ILE A 73 -6.71 -32.28 -22.19
N TYR A 74 -7.96 -32.62 -21.96
CA TYR A 74 -8.92 -33.03 -22.98
C TYR A 74 -10.06 -32.03 -23.01
N ARG A 75 -10.31 -31.41 -24.17
CA ARG A 75 -11.42 -30.50 -24.39
C ARG A 75 -12.06 -30.73 -25.75
N TYR A 76 -13.31 -30.36 -25.89
CA TYR A 76 -13.96 -30.33 -27.19
C TYR A 76 -13.36 -29.21 -28.07
N LYS A 77 -13.46 -29.38 -29.42
CA LYS A 77 -13.07 -28.31 -30.32
C LYS A 77 -13.93 -27.07 -30.05
N ALA A 78 -13.31 -25.88 -30.02
CA ALA A 78 -13.97 -24.64 -29.67
C ALA A 78 -15.14 -24.28 -30.60
N GLU A 79 -15.07 -24.73 -31.85
CA GLU A 79 -16.08 -24.50 -32.91
C GLU A 79 -17.30 -25.40 -32.75
N ASP A 80 -17.24 -26.46 -31.96
CA ASP A 80 -18.35 -27.43 -31.76
C ASP A 80 -19.32 -26.97 -30.68
N ASN A 81 -20.24 -26.11 -31.07
CA ASN A 81 -21.27 -25.58 -30.19
C ASN A 81 -22.31 -26.63 -29.72
N SER A 82 -22.27 -27.86 -30.21
CA SER A 82 -23.11 -28.98 -29.74
C SER A 82 -22.61 -29.62 -28.47
N LYS A 83 -21.39 -29.32 -28.05
CA LYS A 83 -20.73 -29.89 -26.88
C LYS A 83 -20.60 -28.86 -25.75
N ASP A 84 -20.57 -29.37 -24.52
CA ASP A 84 -20.34 -28.55 -23.34
C ASP A 84 -18.89 -28.02 -23.32
N GLN A 85 -18.70 -26.79 -23.74
CA GLN A 85 -17.38 -26.12 -23.78
C GLN A 85 -16.83 -25.81 -22.38
N THR A 86 -17.61 -25.92 -21.32
CA THR A 86 -17.18 -25.79 -19.93
C THR A 86 -16.55 -27.06 -19.36
N ARG A 87 -16.70 -28.18 -20.08
CA ARG A 87 -16.13 -29.47 -19.68
C ARG A 87 -14.64 -29.55 -20.02
N LEU A 88 -13.81 -29.62 -19.00
CA LEU A 88 -12.36 -29.73 -19.11
C LEU A 88 -11.89 -30.95 -18.31
N LEU A 89 -11.42 -32.00 -19.02
CA LEU A 89 -10.90 -33.19 -18.37
C LEU A 89 -9.37 -33.14 -18.34
N CYS A 90 -8.79 -33.51 -17.21
CA CYS A 90 -7.34 -33.50 -16.99
C CYS A 90 -6.86 -34.88 -16.56
N GLN A 91 -5.96 -35.46 -17.35
CA GLN A 91 -5.22 -36.67 -16.99
C GLN A 91 -3.98 -36.23 -16.21
N ILE A 92 -3.96 -36.50 -14.93
CA ILE A 92 -2.89 -36.09 -14.02
C ILE A 92 -1.92 -37.26 -13.85
N PRO A 93 -0.65 -37.13 -14.30
CA PRO A 93 0.34 -38.18 -14.15
C PRO A 93 0.53 -38.58 -12.67
N ARG A 94 0.56 -39.89 -12.39
CA ARG A 94 0.83 -40.38 -11.02
C ARG A 94 2.17 -39.85 -10.49
N ALA A 95 3.13 -39.61 -11.36
CA ALA A 95 4.41 -38.98 -11.03
C ALA A 95 4.29 -37.56 -10.49
N LEU A 96 3.19 -36.83 -10.78
CA LEU A 96 2.93 -35.51 -10.20
C LEU A 96 2.25 -35.56 -8.84
N MET A 97 1.73 -36.71 -8.43
CA MET A 97 1.06 -36.80 -7.14
C MET A 97 2.05 -36.52 -6.01
N LYS A 98 1.65 -35.67 -5.08
CA LYS A 98 2.48 -35.21 -3.95
C LYS A 98 3.72 -34.41 -4.34
N GLN A 99 3.87 -34.00 -5.61
CA GLN A 99 4.89 -33.03 -6.00
C GLN A 99 4.36 -31.62 -5.78
N ASP A 100 5.26 -30.75 -5.31
CA ASP A 100 4.96 -29.32 -5.18
C ASP A 100 4.91 -28.65 -6.54
N LEU A 101 3.83 -27.93 -6.80
CA LEU A 101 3.61 -27.11 -7.97
C LEU A 101 3.26 -25.70 -7.52
N LEU A 102 3.56 -24.71 -8.33
CA LEU A 102 3.01 -23.38 -8.20
C LEU A 102 1.72 -23.28 -8.99
N LEU A 103 0.61 -22.93 -8.34
CA LEU A 103 -0.59 -22.42 -8.99
C LEU A 103 -0.53 -20.89 -8.92
N ALA A 104 -0.11 -20.29 -10.00
CA ALA A 104 -0.08 -18.84 -10.19
C ALA A 104 -1.39 -18.40 -10.84
N THR A 105 -2.03 -17.35 -10.31
CA THR A 105 -3.23 -16.78 -10.90
C THR A 105 -3.00 -15.33 -11.32
N SER A 106 -3.65 -14.91 -12.41
CA SER A 106 -3.57 -13.55 -12.93
C SER A 106 -4.91 -13.12 -13.50
N ILE A 107 -5.25 -11.86 -13.35
CA ILE A 107 -6.42 -11.28 -14.00
C ILE A 107 -6.05 -10.98 -15.46
N SER A 108 -6.60 -11.75 -16.40
CA SER A 108 -6.29 -11.60 -17.83
C SER A 108 -7.16 -10.55 -18.53
N ARG A 109 -8.38 -10.31 -18.03
CA ARG A 109 -9.34 -9.32 -18.57
C ARG A 109 -10.18 -8.70 -17.47
N GLY A 110 -10.61 -7.45 -17.70
CA GLY A 110 -11.40 -6.65 -16.76
C GLY A 110 -10.61 -5.48 -16.18
N ALA A 111 -11.17 -4.82 -15.18
CA ALA A 111 -10.62 -3.57 -14.62
C ALA A 111 -9.24 -3.71 -13.96
N GLN A 112 -8.81 -4.93 -13.67
CA GLN A 112 -7.50 -5.27 -13.09
C GLN A 112 -6.68 -6.18 -14.02
N ALA A 113 -6.93 -6.11 -15.32
CA ALA A 113 -6.17 -6.89 -16.29
C ALA A 113 -4.67 -6.67 -16.12
N GLY A 114 -3.92 -7.77 -16.13
CA GLY A 114 -2.47 -7.76 -15.91
C GLY A 114 -2.01 -8.05 -14.49
N PHE A 115 -2.89 -7.87 -13.48
CA PHE A 115 -2.50 -8.12 -12.09
C PHE A 115 -2.18 -9.59 -11.84
N GLN A 116 -1.00 -9.86 -11.27
CA GLN A 116 -0.75 -11.10 -10.57
C GLN A 116 -1.66 -11.13 -9.34
N TRP A 117 -2.49 -12.17 -9.24
CA TRP A 117 -3.56 -12.20 -8.24
C TRP A 117 -3.14 -13.00 -7.00
N ASP A 118 -3.64 -14.21 -6.88
CA ASP A 118 -3.26 -15.10 -5.77
C ASP A 118 -2.33 -16.20 -6.28
N ASP A 119 -1.34 -16.59 -5.47
CA ASP A 119 -0.43 -17.68 -5.76
C ASP A 119 -0.52 -18.73 -4.67
N TYR A 120 -0.50 -20.00 -5.06
CA TYR A 120 -0.58 -21.11 -4.12
C TYR A 120 0.50 -22.16 -4.40
N LEU A 121 1.15 -22.63 -3.34
CA LEU A 121 1.86 -23.90 -3.37
C LEU A 121 0.81 -25.00 -3.34
N VAL A 122 0.78 -25.88 -4.35
CA VAL A 122 -0.26 -26.91 -4.45
C VAL A 122 0.32 -28.30 -4.68
N ARG A 123 -0.44 -29.32 -4.28
CA ARG A 123 -0.20 -30.73 -4.58
C ARG A 123 -1.46 -31.39 -5.05
N PHE A 124 -1.33 -32.35 -5.97
CA PHE A 124 -2.43 -33.26 -6.29
C PHE A 124 -2.38 -34.48 -5.38
N GLU A 125 -3.49 -34.79 -4.74
CA GLU A 125 -3.59 -35.95 -3.84
C GLU A 125 -4.86 -36.77 -4.14
N ILE A 126 -4.72 -38.08 -4.23
CA ILE A 126 -5.89 -38.98 -4.42
C ILE A 126 -6.49 -39.27 -3.06
N GLN A 127 -7.78 -38.95 -2.90
CA GLN A 127 -8.58 -39.27 -1.72
C GLN A 127 -9.86 -40.00 -2.15
N GLY A 128 -9.84 -41.28 -2.10
CA GLY A 128 -10.95 -42.13 -2.56
C GLY A 128 -11.23 -41.98 -4.05
N LYS A 129 -12.37 -41.40 -4.41
CA LYS A 129 -12.78 -41.13 -5.80
C LYS A 129 -12.51 -39.72 -6.26
N LEU A 130 -11.73 -38.97 -5.51
CA LEU A 130 -11.40 -37.56 -5.77
C LEU A 130 -9.89 -37.38 -5.94
N VAL A 131 -9.51 -36.42 -6.73
CA VAL A 131 -8.19 -35.76 -6.67
C VAL A 131 -8.39 -34.41 -6.04
N VAL A 132 -7.70 -34.17 -4.92
CA VAL A 132 -7.75 -32.93 -4.14
C VAL A 132 -6.56 -32.05 -4.58
N ILE A 133 -6.80 -30.75 -4.75
CA ILE A 133 -5.74 -29.75 -4.83
C ILE A 133 -5.44 -29.31 -3.40
N ALA A 134 -4.46 -29.95 -2.77
CA ALA A 134 -3.99 -29.64 -1.43
C ALA A 134 -3.05 -28.42 -1.46
N VAL A 135 -3.06 -27.64 -0.38
CA VAL A 135 -2.18 -26.47 -0.16
C VAL A 135 -1.29 -26.77 1.04
N PRO A 136 -0.05 -27.22 0.81
CA PRO A 136 0.92 -27.44 1.87
C PRO A 136 1.25 -26.17 2.62
N ASP A 137 1.39 -26.28 3.95
CA ASP A 137 1.83 -25.14 4.75
C ASP A 137 3.35 -24.99 4.73
N ALA A 138 3.86 -24.26 3.73
CA ALA A 138 5.29 -24.03 3.55
C ALA A 138 5.91 -23.08 4.58
N ARG A 139 5.10 -22.43 5.44
CA ARG A 139 5.62 -21.51 6.48
C ARG A 139 6.47 -22.23 7.52
N PHE A 140 6.22 -23.52 7.75
CA PHE A 140 6.86 -24.29 8.80
C PHE A 140 7.83 -25.30 8.21
N VAL A 141 9.02 -25.36 8.78
CA VAL A 141 10.08 -26.29 8.39
C VAL A 141 10.56 -27.02 9.62
N THR A 142 10.91 -28.27 9.42
CA THR A 142 11.66 -29.00 10.42
C THR A 142 12.55 -30.06 9.77
N ASN A 143 13.83 -29.98 10.03
CA ASN A 143 14.81 -31.03 9.80
C ASN A 143 15.19 -31.68 11.13
N ALA A 144 14.34 -31.54 12.14
CA ALA A 144 14.55 -32.04 13.48
C ALA A 144 14.35 -33.56 13.58
N ALA A 145 14.50 -34.09 14.78
CA ALA A 145 14.16 -35.49 15.10
C ALA A 145 12.69 -35.78 14.80
N GLN A 146 12.36 -37.06 14.52
CA GLN A 146 11.03 -37.50 14.13
C GLN A 146 9.91 -37.00 15.07
N THR A 147 10.19 -36.93 16.38
CA THR A 147 9.22 -36.43 17.38
C THR A 147 8.79 -34.98 17.18
N VAL A 148 9.71 -34.09 16.76
CA VAL A 148 9.40 -32.70 16.45
C VAL A 148 8.63 -32.61 15.12
N ASN A 149 9.04 -33.42 14.14
CA ASN A 149 8.33 -33.52 12.85
C ASN A 149 6.88 -33.96 13.06
N ASP A 150 6.66 -34.97 13.89
CA ASP A 150 5.30 -35.45 14.21
C ASP A 150 4.47 -34.39 14.94
N ALA A 151 5.08 -33.62 15.84
CA ALA A 151 4.40 -32.52 16.53
C ALA A 151 4.01 -31.39 15.56
N VAL A 152 4.93 -30.98 14.68
CA VAL A 152 4.67 -29.94 13.65
C VAL A 152 3.56 -30.40 12.71
N SER A 153 3.62 -31.65 12.21
CA SER A 153 2.61 -32.20 11.31
C SER A 153 1.22 -32.33 11.95
N ARG A 154 1.14 -32.52 13.27
CA ARG A 154 -0.15 -32.54 13.99
C ARG A 154 -0.74 -31.13 14.20
N THR A 155 0.13 -30.13 14.28
CA THR A 155 -0.30 -28.74 14.55
C THR A 155 -0.63 -28.00 13.25
N TYR A 156 0.15 -28.24 12.20
CA TYR A 156 0.06 -27.49 10.94
C TYR A 156 -0.32 -28.45 9.81
N ASN A 157 -1.61 -28.57 9.55
CA ASN A 157 -2.15 -29.43 8.51
C ASN A 157 -2.16 -28.73 7.16
N ASP A 158 -2.00 -29.49 6.09
CA ASP A 158 -2.26 -29.01 4.73
C ASP A 158 -3.74 -28.60 4.61
N SER A 159 -3.97 -27.51 3.90
CA SER A 159 -5.30 -27.05 3.51
C SER A 159 -5.64 -27.58 2.13
N PHE A 160 -6.79 -27.22 1.58
CA PHE A 160 -7.16 -27.57 0.21
C PHE A 160 -7.92 -26.42 -0.47
N LEU A 161 -7.77 -26.28 -1.79
CA LEU A 161 -8.53 -25.35 -2.59
C LEU A 161 -9.84 -25.97 -3.08
N THR A 162 -9.75 -27.18 -3.64
CA THR A 162 -10.90 -27.89 -4.21
C THR A 162 -10.63 -29.38 -4.32
N ALA A 163 -11.69 -30.14 -4.60
CA ALA A 163 -11.64 -31.56 -4.89
C ALA A 163 -12.32 -31.83 -6.24
N MET A 164 -11.66 -32.61 -7.09
CA MET A 164 -12.10 -32.93 -8.44
C MET A 164 -12.49 -34.41 -8.52
N PRO A 165 -13.69 -34.74 -9.03
CA PRO A 165 -14.08 -36.14 -9.19
C PRO A 165 -13.24 -36.85 -10.25
N ILE A 166 -12.75 -38.02 -9.95
CA ILE A 166 -12.15 -38.94 -10.91
C ILE A 166 -13.28 -39.49 -11.78
N VAL A 167 -13.22 -39.25 -13.09
CA VAL A 167 -14.21 -39.72 -14.05
C VAL A 167 -13.84 -41.06 -14.69
N THR A 168 -12.52 -41.32 -14.83
CA THR A 168 -11.97 -42.60 -15.30
C THR A 168 -10.47 -42.65 -15.01
N TYR A 169 -9.82 -43.74 -15.40
CA TYR A 169 -8.38 -43.87 -15.44
C TYR A 169 -7.91 -44.11 -16.88
N ALA A 170 -6.83 -43.44 -17.23
CA ALA A 170 -6.14 -43.65 -18.50
C ALA A 170 -5.48 -45.04 -18.56
N PRO A 171 -5.14 -45.59 -19.76
CA PRO A 171 -4.52 -46.88 -19.89
C PRO A 171 -3.21 -47.08 -19.10
N ASN A 172 -2.47 -46.04 -18.84
CA ASN A 172 -1.25 -46.00 -18.02
C ASN A 172 -1.54 -45.93 -16.51
N GLY A 173 -2.80 -45.91 -16.11
CA GLY A 173 -3.23 -45.85 -14.73
C GLY A 173 -3.31 -44.44 -14.11
N ASP A 174 -3.10 -43.38 -14.87
CA ASP A 174 -3.27 -42.01 -14.38
C ASP A 174 -4.75 -41.65 -14.20
N PRO A 175 -5.16 -41.00 -13.10
CA PRO A 175 -6.54 -40.54 -12.94
C PRO A 175 -6.85 -39.43 -13.95
N VAL A 176 -8.06 -39.50 -14.51
CA VAL A 176 -8.67 -38.44 -15.33
C VAL A 176 -9.76 -37.78 -14.49
N VAL A 177 -9.65 -36.49 -14.29
CA VAL A 177 -10.54 -35.68 -13.43
C VAL A 177 -11.32 -34.63 -14.22
N GLU A 178 -12.49 -34.27 -13.74
CA GLU A 178 -13.23 -33.11 -14.26
C GLU A 178 -12.74 -31.88 -13.50
N MET A 179 -12.00 -31.00 -14.22
CA MET A 179 -11.39 -29.79 -13.66
C MET A 179 -12.18 -28.52 -14.02
N GLY A 180 -12.96 -28.51 -15.12
CA GLY A 180 -13.64 -27.33 -15.63
C GLY A 180 -14.62 -26.71 -14.63
N GLY A 181 -15.43 -27.55 -13.95
CA GLY A 181 -16.36 -27.03 -12.94
C GLY A 181 -15.68 -26.29 -11.78
N PRO A 182 -14.69 -26.91 -11.11
CA PRO A 182 -13.90 -26.24 -10.08
C PRO A 182 -13.22 -24.94 -10.51
N LEU A 183 -12.68 -24.85 -11.72
CA LEU A 183 -12.00 -23.64 -12.21
C LEU A 183 -12.98 -22.50 -12.57
N LEU A 184 -14.21 -22.81 -12.94
CA LEU A 184 -15.27 -21.82 -13.20
C LEU A 184 -16.04 -21.43 -11.92
N ALA A 185 -15.90 -22.22 -10.83
CA ALA A 185 -16.20 -21.77 -9.46
C ALA A 185 -14.87 -21.29 -8.86
N PRO A 186 -14.54 -19.99 -8.96
CA PRO A 186 -13.16 -19.56 -8.85
C PRO A 186 -12.48 -20.04 -7.57
N LEU A 187 -11.25 -20.53 -7.71
CA LEU A 187 -10.41 -20.99 -6.60
C LEU A 187 -9.84 -19.83 -5.76
N VAL A 188 -10.01 -18.60 -6.26
CA VAL A 188 -9.51 -17.36 -5.69
C VAL A 188 -10.64 -16.34 -5.58
N ASN A 189 -10.48 -15.33 -4.75
CA ASN A 189 -11.43 -14.23 -4.72
C ASN A 189 -11.28 -13.39 -5.98
N LEU A 190 -12.40 -13.14 -6.65
CA LEU A 190 -12.40 -12.30 -7.84
C LEU A 190 -12.63 -10.84 -7.48
N PRO A 191 -12.02 -9.89 -8.24
CA PRO A 191 -12.37 -8.50 -8.12
C PRO A 191 -13.84 -8.31 -8.53
N ALA A 192 -14.67 -7.90 -7.58
CA ALA A 192 -16.08 -7.58 -7.81
C ALA A 192 -16.36 -6.18 -7.27
N PRO A 193 -17.27 -5.41 -7.89
CA PRO A 193 -17.68 -4.13 -7.36
C PRO A 193 -18.17 -4.27 -5.93
N SER A 194 -17.65 -3.41 -5.03
CA SER A 194 -18.08 -3.32 -3.63
C SER A 194 -19.16 -2.28 -3.46
N GLY A 195 -20.09 -2.52 -2.56
CA GLY A 195 -21.14 -1.57 -2.19
C GLY A 195 -22.35 -2.25 -1.55
N PRO A 196 -23.27 -1.50 -0.90
CA PRO A 196 -24.48 -2.06 -0.32
C PRO A 196 -25.33 -2.77 -1.37
N GLY A 197 -25.42 -4.09 -1.33
CA GLY A 197 -26.18 -4.91 -2.27
C GLY A 197 -25.44 -5.50 -3.45
N ALA A 198 -24.14 -5.25 -3.59
CA ALA A 198 -23.27 -5.78 -4.65
C ALA A 198 -22.81 -7.22 -4.37
N ALA A 199 -23.72 -8.16 -4.20
CA ALA A 199 -23.37 -9.58 -4.14
C ALA A 199 -23.34 -10.14 -5.57
N PHE A 200 -22.13 -10.45 -6.07
CA PHE A 200 -21.92 -11.12 -7.35
C PHE A 200 -21.65 -12.61 -7.11
N ALA A 201 -22.27 -13.47 -7.90
CA ALA A 201 -22.04 -14.91 -7.85
C ALA A 201 -21.62 -15.44 -9.22
N PRO A 202 -20.65 -16.38 -9.28
CA PRO A 202 -20.25 -17.01 -10.52
C PRO A 202 -21.43 -17.71 -11.21
N ARG A 203 -21.50 -17.58 -12.53
CA ARG A 203 -22.48 -18.22 -13.41
C ARG A 203 -21.76 -19.14 -14.38
N ARG A 204 -21.65 -20.41 -14.03
CA ARG A 204 -20.95 -21.40 -14.83
C ARG A 204 -21.50 -21.48 -16.26
N GLU A 205 -22.81 -21.44 -16.40
CA GLU A 205 -23.50 -21.52 -17.69
C GLU A 205 -23.20 -20.37 -18.65
N MET A 206 -22.66 -19.28 -18.15
CA MET A 206 -22.25 -18.10 -18.91
C MET A 206 -20.73 -17.93 -18.98
N SER A 207 -19.99 -18.81 -18.32
CA SER A 207 -18.53 -18.78 -18.23
C SER A 207 -17.91 -19.68 -19.30
N THR A 208 -16.68 -19.39 -19.74
CA THR A 208 -15.99 -20.13 -20.81
C THR A 208 -14.51 -20.28 -20.52
N PHE A 209 -13.86 -21.17 -21.30
CA PHE A 209 -12.40 -21.29 -21.36
C PHE A 209 -11.91 -20.81 -22.74
N PRO A 210 -11.69 -19.48 -22.95
CA PRO A 210 -11.29 -18.96 -24.24
C PRO A 210 -9.95 -19.51 -24.70
N LYS A 211 -9.04 -19.77 -23.77
CA LYS A 211 -7.70 -20.25 -24.10
C LYS A 211 -7.24 -21.33 -23.11
N VAL A 212 -6.68 -22.40 -23.64
CA VAL A 212 -6.03 -23.46 -22.88
C VAL A 212 -4.75 -23.84 -23.62
N LYS A 213 -3.62 -23.88 -22.94
CA LYS A 213 -2.32 -24.31 -23.46
C LYS A 213 -1.65 -25.26 -22.48
N ALA A 214 -1.02 -26.29 -22.98
CA ALA A 214 -0.28 -27.24 -22.17
C ALA A 214 1.16 -27.36 -22.68
N PHE A 215 2.12 -27.29 -21.76
CA PHE A 215 3.55 -27.36 -22.01
C PHE A 215 4.18 -28.36 -21.04
N PRO A 216 5.39 -28.86 -21.28
CA PRO A 216 6.02 -29.88 -20.42
C PRO A 216 6.12 -29.48 -18.95
N ASP A 217 6.33 -28.20 -18.64
CA ASP A 217 6.54 -27.70 -17.27
C ASP A 217 5.46 -26.73 -16.79
N ASN A 218 4.46 -26.45 -17.64
CA ASN A 218 3.40 -25.50 -17.32
C ASN A 218 2.10 -25.87 -18.04
N VAL A 219 0.97 -25.61 -17.39
CA VAL A 219 -0.36 -25.64 -18.01
C VAL A 219 -1.05 -24.33 -17.74
N LEU A 220 -1.53 -23.67 -18.79
CA LEU A 220 -2.19 -22.40 -18.78
C LEU A 220 -3.67 -22.56 -19.13
N ILE A 221 -4.56 -22.18 -18.24
CA ILE A 221 -6.01 -22.24 -18.43
C ILE A 221 -6.58 -20.86 -18.18
N ASP A 222 -7.03 -20.21 -19.24
CA ASP A 222 -7.67 -18.90 -19.20
C ASP A 222 -9.19 -19.12 -19.13
N ALA A 223 -9.80 -18.62 -18.05
CA ALA A 223 -11.23 -18.71 -17.77
C ALA A 223 -11.86 -17.32 -17.85
N ASP A 224 -12.92 -17.18 -18.60
CA ASP A 224 -13.79 -16.01 -18.61
C ASP A 224 -14.98 -16.28 -17.70
N ILE A 225 -14.93 -15.72 -16.49
CA ILE A 225 -15.87 -16.02 -15.42
C ILE A 225 -16.96 -14.96 -15.40
N ALA A 226 -18.17 -15.35 -15.73
CA ALA A 226 -19.33 -14.50 -15.63
C ALA A 226 -19.79 -14.40 -14.16
N LEU A 227 -19.97 -13.19 -13.68
CA LEU A 227 -20.45 -12.86 -12.34
C LEU A 227 -21.79 -12.14 -12.46
N ALA A 228 -22.86 -12.65 -11.84
CA ALA A 228 -24.16 -12.01 -11.86
C ALA A 228 -24.51 -11.44 -10.48
N GLY A 229 -24.94 -10.18 -10.47
CA GLY A 229 -25.46 -9.50 -9.30
C GLY A 229 -26.90 -9.90 -8.98
N ARG A 230 -27.41 -9.47 -7.83
CA ARG A 230 -28.77 -9.75 -7.36
C ARG A 230 -29.89 -9.27 -8.32
N THR A 231 -29.64 -8.23 -9.10
CA THR A 231 -30.59 -7.65 -10.06
C THR A 231 -30.55 -8.34 -11.44
N GLY A 232 -29.71 -9.36 -11.61
CA GLY A 232 -29.47 -10.02 -12.90
C GLY A 232 -28.43 -9.33 -13.80
N ALA A 233 -28.08 -8.08 -13.51
CA ALA A 233 -26.94 -7.43 -14.16
C ALA A 233 -25.65 -8.14 -13.77
N GLY A 234 -24.75 -8.33 -14.72
CA GLY A 234 -23.51 -9.08 -14.52
C GLY A 234 -22.31 -8.40 -15.13
N MET A 235 -21.16 -8.94 -14.83
CA MET A 235 -19.87 -8.60 -15.42
C MET A 235 -19.09 -9.88 -15.73
N SER A 236 -18.04 -9.76 -16.51
CA SER A 236 -17.12 -10.86 -16.78
C SER A 236 -15.72 -10.46 -16.29
N VAL A 237 -15.00 -11.42 -15.74
CA VAL A 237 -13.61 -11.28 -15.30
C VAL A 237 -12.81 -12.41 -15.91
N GLY A 238 -11.76 -12.07 -16.66
CA GLY A 238 -10.79 -13.05 -17.13
C GLY A 238 -9.82 -13.42 -16.03
N LEU A 239 -9.71 -14.72 -15.73
CA LEU A 239 -8.79 -15.27 -14.74
C LEU A 239 -7.95 -16.36 -15.39
N THR A 240 -6.64 -16.22 -15.37
CA THR A 240 -5.73 -17.26 -15.84
C THR A 240 -5.19 -18.06 -14.66
N TYR A 241 -5.26 -19.38 -14.79
CA TYR A 241 -4.63 -20.36 -13.92
C TYR A 241 -3.38 -20.91 -14.60
N SER A 242 -2.22 -20.72 -14.00
CA SER A 242 -0.94 -21.25 -14.47
C SER A 242 -0.42 -22.29 -13.48
N PHE A 243 -0.53 -23.56 -13.81
CA PHE A 243 0.08 -24.65 -13.03
C PHE A 243 1.52 -24.85 -13.51
N ARG A 244 2.48 -24.60 -12.66
CA ARG A 244 3.91 -24.63 -13.02
C ARG A 244 4.68 -25.58 -12.12
N ARG A 245 5.61 -26.34 -12.74
CA ARG A 245 6.60 -27.14 -12.00
C ARG A 245 7.55 -26.21 -11.26
N LEU A 246 7.76 -26.46 -9.98
CA LEU A 246 8.77 -25.76 -9.20
C LEU A 246 10.17 -26.36 -9.43
N PRO A 247 11.24 -25.54 -9.29
CA PRO A 247 12.60 -26.02 -9.30
C PRO A 247 12.82 -27.13 -8.23
N ALA A 248 13.74 -28.04 -8.50
CA ALA A 248 14.09 -29.06 -7.52
C ALA A 248 14.69 -28.43 -6.25
N ILE A 249 14.30 -28.93 -5.08
CA ILE A 249 14.91 -28.50 -3.82
C ILE A 249 16.42 -28.76 -3.88
N GLY A 250 17.23 -27.77 -3.54
CA GLY A 250 18.69 -27.81 -3.58
C GLY A 250 19.31 -27.29 -4.89
N SER A 251 18.55 -27.04 -5.95
CA SER A 251 19.05 -26.37 -7.16
C SER A 251 19.38 -24.90 -6.96
N PHE A 252 18.68 -24.25 -6.04
CA PHE A 252 18.87 -22.87 -5.62
C PHE A 252 19.35 -22.81 -4.17
N THR A 253 20.30 -21.93 -3.86
CA THR A 253 20.78 -21.69 -2.50
C THR A 253 20.05 -20.47 -1.93
N PRO A 254 19.13 -20.65 -0.95
CA PRO A 254 18.47 -19.54 -0.29
C PRO A 254 19.47 -18.63 0.39
N ARG A 255 19.27 -17.33 0.37
CA ARG A 255 20.11 -16.32 1.01
C ARG A 255 19.39 -15.69 2.20
N ILE A 256 20.05 -15.63 3.35
CA ILE A 256 19.49 -15.00 4.55
C ILE A 256 19.35 -13.49 4.33
N ALA A 257 18.19 -12.95 4.69
CA ALA A 257 17.92 -11.51 4.62
C ALA A 257 18.54 -10.77 5.81
N ASP A 258 18.84 -9.51 5.60
CA ASP A 258 19.29 -8.57 6.63
C ASP A 258 18.46 -7.29 6.57
N GLU A 259 17.96 -6.84 7.71
CA GLU A 259 17.07 -5.67 7.80
C GLU A 259 17.76 -4.34 7.41
N ARG A 260 19.08 -4.33 7.32
CA ARG A 260 19.85 -3.18 6.83
C ARG A 260 19.76 -3.00 5.33
N VAL A 261 19.34 -4.05 4.59
CA VAL A 261 19.20 -4.06 3.12
C VAL A 261 17.78 -4.41 2.73
N GLY A 262 17.14 -3.56 1.96
CA GLY A 262 15.72 -3.63 1.65
C GLY A 262 15.35 -4.68 0.59
N TYR A 263 15.10 -5.90 1.01
CA TYR A 263 14.60 -6.98 0.15
C TYR A 263 13.21 -7.46 0.57
N PHE A 264 12.39 -7.85 -0.39
CA PHE A 264 11.25 -8.72 -0.12
C PHE A 264 11.76 -10.07 0.37
N THR A 265 11.01 -10.68 1.28
CA THR A 265 11.46 -11.90 1.95
C THR A 265 10.41 -13.00 1.93
N THR A 266 10.89 -14.23 1.76
CA THR A 266 10.15 -15.45 2.07
C THR A 266 10.44 -15.81 3.52
N VAL A 267 9.39 -15.84 4.35
CA VAL A 267 9.51 -16.03 5.79
C VAL A 267 9.09 -17.44 6.16
N ARG A 268 9.94 -18.14 6.92
CA ARG A 268 9.69 -19.50 7.41
C ARG A 268 10.01 -19.60 8.88
N GLN A 269 9.30 -20.47 9.59
CA GLN A 269 9.60 -20.80 10.98
C GLN A 269 10.24 -22.19 11.02
N ASP A 270 11.45 -22.27 11.56
CA ASP A 270 12.21 -23.52 11.67
C ASP A 270 12.15 -24.07 13.09
N TRP A 271 11.47 -25.18 13.25
CA TRP A 271 11.34 -25.87 14.52
C TRP A 271 12.54 -26.76 14.89
N ALA A 272 13.54 -26.84 14.00
CA ALA A 272 14.82 -27.52 14.29
C ALA A 272 15.84 -26.62 14.99
N ILE A 273 15.59 -25.31 15.05
CA ILE A 273 16.49 -24.35 15.72
C ILE A 273 16.56 -24.64 17.21
N LYS A 274 17.76 -24.53 17.76
CA LYS A 274 18.02 -24.82 19.18
C LYS A 274 17.25 -23.85 20.09
N TYR A 275 16.75 -24.33 21.22
CA TYR A 275 16.05 -23.51 22.23
C TYR A 275 16.90 -22.37 22.81
N THR A 276 18.22 -22.40 22.60
CA THR A 276 19.15 -21.32 23.01
C THR A 276 19.23 -20.17 22.01
N GLU A 277 18.71 -20.33 20.79
CA GLU A 277 18.64 -19.27 19.80
C GLU A 277 17.50 -18.31 20.15
N ARG A 278 17.69 -17.03 19.77
CA ARG A 278 16.71 -15.97 20.12
C ARG A 278 15.45 -16.00 19.25
N GLU A 279 15.58 -16.47 18.01
CA GLU A 279 14.50 -16.55 17.04
C GLU A 279 14.51 -17.92 16.33
N ASN A 280 13.33 -18.42 16.00
CA ASN A 280 13.17 -19.57 15.13
C ASN A 280 12.55 -19.18 13.76
N VAL A 281 12.59 -17.90 13.42
CA VAL A 281 12.11 -17.37 12.14
C VAL A 281 13.29 -17.17 11.23
N ILE A 282 13.21 -17.75 10.03
CA ILE A 282 14.19 -17.58 8.95
C ILE A 282 13.56 -16.70 7.88
N ARG A 283 14.30 -15.72 7.41
CA ARG A 283 13.90 -14.81 6.33
C ARG A 283 14.87 -14.98 5.18
N TYR A 284 14.38 -15.47 4.04
CA TYR A 284 15.17 -15.61 2.81
C TYR A 284 14.91 -14.41 1.90
N VAL A 285 15.98 -13.84 1.34
CA VAL A 285 15.90 -12.83 0.27
C VAL A 285 15.17 -13.40 -0.94
N ASN A 286 14.14 -12.71 -1.42
CA ASN A 286 13.55 -13.03 -2.70
C ASN A 286 14.47 -12.53 -3.81
N ARG A 287 15.03 -13.44 -4.63
CA ARG A 287 15.98 -13.11 -5.68
C ARG A 287 15.98 -14.14 -6.80
N TRP A 288 16.45 -13.75 -7.97
CA TRP A 288 16.68 -14.65 -9.11
C TRP A 288 17.91 -15.56 -8.87
N ASP A 289 17.92 -16.71 -9.55
CA ASP A 289 19.11 -17.57 -9.62
C ASP A 289 20.02 -17.09 -10.74
N VAL A 290 20.81 -16.07 -10.47
CA VAL A 290 21.76 -15.50 -11.43
C VAL A 290 23.17 -15.89 -11.01
N LYS A 291 23.79 -16.81 -11.76
CA LYS A 291 25.13 -17.32 -11.53
C LYS A 291 25.98 -17.13 -12.77
N LYS A 292 27.27 -16.85 -12.62
CA LYS A 292 28.21 -16.84 -13.74
C LYS A 292 28.22 -18.19 -14.44
N LYS A 293 28.15 -18.21 -15.75
CA LYS A 293 28.31 -19.42 -16.57
C LYS A 293 29.70 -19.99 -16.43
N ASP A 294 30.70 -19.12 -16.32
CA ASP A 294 32.10 -19.50 -16.03
C ASP A 294 32.61 -18.67 -14.84
N ALA A 295 32.67 -19.31 -13.70
CA ALA A 295 33.12 -18.69 -12.44
C ALA A 295 34.61 -18.34 -12.43
N SER A 296 35.40 -18.84 -13.38
CA SER A 296 36.86 -18.56 -13.48
C SER A 296 37.17 -17.24 -14.17
N LEU A 297 36.16 -16.65 -14.87
CA LEU A 297 36.32 -15.39 -15.58
C LEU A 297 35.95 -14.20 -14.69
N ASP A 298 36.71 -13.11 -14.83
CA ASP A 298 36.35 -11.84 -14.18
C ASP A 298 34.96 -11.35 -14.64
N LEU A 299 34.71 -11.41 -15.95
CA LEU A 299 33.41 -11.15 -16.59
C LEU A 299 32.89 -12.40 -17.29
N SER A 300 31.68 -12.84 -16.95
CA SER A 300 31.01 -13.97 -17.57
C SER A 300 29.53 -13.65 -17.76
N PRO A 301 28.88 -14.12 -18.84
CA PRO A 301 27.42 -14.09 -18.92
C PRO A 301 26.87 -15.00 -17.81
N PRO A 302 25.59 -14.84 -17.45
CA PRO A 302 24.93 -15.75 -16.53
C PRO A 302 24.68 -17.12 -17.16
N GLU A 303 24.47 -18.16 -16.34
CA GLU A 303 23.98 -19.45 -16.81
C GLU A 303 22.60 -19.29 -17.46
N HIS A 304 21.73 -18.55 -16.80
CA HIS A 304 20.37 -18.21 -17.25
C HIS A 304 20.15 -16.72 -17.04
N PRO A 305 19.99 -15.93 -18.12
CA PRO A 305 19.66 -14.51 -17.99
C PRO A 305 18.20 -14.31 -17.56
N ILE A 306 17.92 -13.21 -16.89
CA ILE A 306 16.56 -12.73 -16.67
C ILE A 306 16.08 -12.09 -17.97
N VAL A 307 15.06 -12.68 -18.62
CA VAL A 307 14.57 -12.18 -19.92
C VAL A 307 13.26 -11.42 -19.70
N PHE A 308 13.23 -10.14 -20.03
CA PHE A 308 12.00 -9.35 -20.09
C PHE A 308 11.55 -9.15 -21.52
N VAL A 309 10.26 -9.37 -21.78
CA VAL A 309 9.63 -9.20 -23.07
C VAL A 309 8.75 -7.94 -23.02
N ILE A 310 9.08 -6.95 -23.84
CA ILE A 310 8.23 -5.77 -24.03
C ILE A 310 7.02 -6.19 -24.86
N GLU A 311 5.82 -6.15 -24.26
CA GLU A 311 4.59 -6.53 -24.94
C GLU A 311 4.28 -5.59 -26.10
N LYS A 312 3.63 -6.12 -27.14
CA LYS A 312 3.26 -5.33 -28.32
C LYS A 312 2.27 -4.18 -28.03
N THR A 313 1.60 -4.20 -26.89
CA THR A 313 0.72 -3.11 -26.41
C THR A 313 1.48 -1.85 -26.01
N VAL A 314 2.78 -1.94 -25.71
CA VAL A 314 3.60 -0.76 -25.39
C VAL A 314 3.72 0.12 -26.64
N PRO A 315 3.33 1.43 -26.58
CA PRO A 315 3.42 2.35 -27.70
C PRO A 315 4.84 2.44 -28.28
N LEU A 316 4.98 2.42 -29.59
CA LEU A 316 6.27 2.37 -30.30
C LEU A 316 7.24 3.47 -29.83
N GLN A 317 6.73 4.67 -29.62
CA GLN A 317 7.52 5.83 -29.19
C GLN A 317 8.17 5.67 -27.82
N TRP A 318 7.62 4.82 -26.94
CA TRP A 318 8.09 4.62 -25.58
C TRP A 318 8.96 3.38 -25.39
N ARG A 319 8.94 2.43 -26.34
CA ARG A 319 9.67 1.15 -26.23
C ARG A 319 11.16 1.32 -25.96
N LYS A 320 11.78 2.35 -26.54
CA LYS A 320 13.18 2.67 -26.28
C LYS A 320 13.44 2.95 -24.79
N TYR A 321 12.64 3.81 -24.18
CA TYR A 321 12.81 4.21 -22.78
C TYR A 321 12.49 3.05 -21.82
N VAL A 322 11.51 2.24 -22.17
CA VAL A 322 11.20 0.99 -21.46
C VAL A 322 12.41 0.05 -21.51
N ALA A 323 12.98 -0.17 -22.68
CA ALA A 323 14.16 -1.03 -22.82
C ALA A 323 15.38 -0.51 -22.06
N GLU A 324 15.61 0.81 -22.07
CA GLU A 324 16.68 1.47 -21.32
C GLU A 324 16.48 1.31 -19.80
N GLY A 325 15.25 1.50 -19.29
CA GLY A 325 14.94 1.32 -17.86
C GLY A 325 15.17 -0.12 -17.37
N ILE A 326 14.80 -1.12 -18.18
CA ILE A 326 15.06 -2.54 -17.86
C ILE A 326 16.57 -2.81 -17.85
N ALA A 327 17.28 -2.37 -18.89
CA ALA A 327 18.68 -2.67 -19.08
C ALA A 327 19.61 -1.96 -18.06
N GLU A 328 19.10 -0.91 -17.39
CA GLU A 328 19.89 -0.09 -16.47
C GLU A 328 20.54 -0.92 -15.36
N TRP A 329 19.84 -1.92 -14.85
CA TRP A 329 20.33 -2.81 -13.79
C TRP A 329 21.51 -3.70 -14.18
N ASN A 330 21.75 -3.91 -15.50
CA ASN A 330 22.96 -4.62 -15.94
C ASN A 330 24.24 -4.00 -15.40
N LYS A 331 24.27 -2.67 -15.22
CA LYS A 331 25.42 -1.96 -14.65
C LYS A 331 25.76 -2.46 -13.23
N ALA A 332 24.76 -2.82 -12.43
CA ALA A 332 25.00 -3.37 -11.10
C ALA A 332 25.52 -4.80 -11.16
N TYR A 333 25.00 -5.63 -12.05
CA TYR A 333 25.49 -6.99 -12.24
C TYR A 333 26.90 -7.04 -12.84
N GLU A 334 27.25 -6.12 -13.75
CA GLU A 334 28.61 -6.01 -14.32
C GLU A 334 29.66 -5.73 -13.24
N LYS A 335 29.32 -4.93 -12.21
CA LYS A 335 30.19 -4.76 -11.04
C LYS A 335 30.43 -6.05 -10.24
N LEU A 336 29.53 -7.03 -10.37
CA LEU A 336 29.70 -8.37 -9.80
C LEU A 336 30.39 -9.35 -10.78
N GLY A 337 30.80 -8.84 -11.94
CA GLY A 337 31.43 -9.66 -12.99
C GLY A 337 30.41 -10.47 -13.81
N ILE A 338 29.14 -10.09 -13.85
CA ILE A 338 28.09 -10.77 -14.62
C ILE A 338 27.62 -9.81 -15.73
N VAL A 339 27.96 -10.11 -16.97
CA VAL A 339 27.57 -9.30 -18.14
C VAL A 339 26.32 -9.84 -18.78
N GLY A 340 25.34 -8.95 -19.11
CA GLY A 340 24.09 -9.36 -19.73
C GLY A 340 23.19 -10.22 -18.81
N ALA A 341 23.19 -9.89 -17.53
CA ALA A 341 22.32 -10.54 -16.55
C ALA A 341 20.83 -10.41 -16.89
N ILE A 342 20.47 -9.26 -17.48
CA ILE A 342 19.12 -8.95 -17.91
C ILE A 342 19.13 -8.76 -19.43
N VAL A 343 18.22 -9.46 -20.11
CA VAL A 343 18.04 -9.40 -21.55
C VAL A 343 16.67 -8.84 -21.87
N VAL A 344 16.63 -7.85 -22.75
CA VAL A 344 15.37 -7.23 -23.21
C VAL A 344 15.01 -7.77 -24.60
N GLN A 345 13.79 -8.26 -24.72
CA GLN A 345 13.20 -8.74 -25.97
C GLN A 345 11.95 -7.94 -26.31
N GLN A 346 11.60 -7.89 -27.59
CA GLN A 346 10.40 -7.22 -28.06
C GLN A 346 9.43 -8.23 -28.63
N GLN A 347 8.19 -8.28 -28.14
CA GLN A 347 7.12 -9.03 -28.77
C GLN A 347 6.69 -8.34 -30.08
N THR A 348 6.71 -9.09 -31.18
CA THR A 348 6.18 -8.68 -32.49
C THR A 348 5.18 -9.72 -32.98
N ASP A 349 4.50 -9.46 -34.08
CA ASP A 349 3.52 -10.40 -34.64
C ASP A 349 4.16 -11.59 -35.37
N ASP A 350 5.47 -11.56 -35.63
CA ASP A 350 6.21 -12.51 -36.44
C ASP A 350 7.42 -13.18 -35.76
N ASN A 351 7.67 -12.88 -34.49
CA ASN A 351 8.77 -13.52 -33.76
C ASN A 351 8.29 -14.64 -32.81
N GLU A 352 9.23 -15.29 -32.15
CA GLU A 352 8.98 -16.41 -31.23
C GLU A 352 8.02 -16.05 -30.07
N PHE A 353 7.90 -14.77 -29.72
CA PHE A 353 7.01 -14.28 -28.66
C PHE A 353 5.61 -13.92 -29.17
N ALA A 354 5.35 -13.95 -30.49
CA ALA A 354 4.09 -13.51 -31.10
C ALA A 354 2.83 -14.09 -30.45
N ASN A 355 2.89 -15.36 -30.05
CA ASN A 355 1.79 -16.13 -29.45
C ASN A 355 2.02 -16.50 -27.99
N VAL A 356 3.00 -15.85 -27.30
CA VAL A 356 3.21 -16.03 -25.89
C VAL A 356 2.21 -15.15 -25.14
N ASP A 357 1.56 -15.75 -24.14
CA ASP A 357 0.61 -15.05 -23.28
C ASP A 357 1.37 -14.34 -22.15
N PRO A 358 1.07 -13.09 -21.88
CA PRO A 358 1.69 -12.37 -20.76
C PRO A 358 1.43 -12.99 -19.38
N GLU A 359 0.36 -13.78 -19.24
CA GLU A 359 0.05 -14.52 -18.01
C GLU A 359 0.80 -15.86 -17.88
N ASP A 360 1.65 -16.20 -18.85
CA ASP A 360 2.45 -17.43 -18.81
C ASP A 360 3.66 -17.23 -17.89
N SER A 361 3.57 -17.78 -16.68
CA SER A 361 4.59 -17.65 -15.61
C SER A 361 6.00 -18.17 -15.95
N ARG A 362 6.24 -18.61 -17.21
CA ARG A 362 7.59 -18.95 -17.73
C ARG A 362 8.33 -17.75 -18.30
N TYR A 363 7.62 -16.61 -18.53
CA TYR A 363 8.13 -15.41 -19.15
C TYR A 363 7.87 -14.20 -18.26
N ASN A 364 8.67 -13.17 -18.38
CA ASN A 364 8.48 -11.90 -17.71
C ASN A 364 8.06 -10.86 -18.75
N PHE A 365 6.95 -10.18 -18.54
CA PHE A 365 6.44 -9.19 -19.46
C PHE A 365 6.43 -7.79 -18.88
N ILE A 366 6.63 -6.80 -19.74
CA ILE A 366 6.22 -5.42 -19.48
C ILE A 366 4.99 -5.14 -20.31
N ARG A 367 3.90 -4.83 -19.63
CA ARG A 367 2.57 -4.68 -20.18
C ARG A 367 2.11 -3.23 -20.11
N TRP A 368 1.38 -2.81 -21.14
CA TRP A 368 0.77 -1.48 -21.20
C TRP A 368 -0.74 -1.62 -21.16
N ILE A 369 -1.36 -1.05 -20.10
CA ILE A 369 -2.81 -1.14 -19.88
C ILE A 369 -3.43 0.25 -19.86
N VAL A 370 -4.75 0.32 -19.88
CA VAL A 370 -5.53 1.57 -19.81
C VAL A 370 -6.68 1.34 -18.84
N THR A 371 -6.55 1.82 -17.60
CA THR A 371 -7.58 1.61 -16.58
C THR A 371 -8.22 2.90 -16.06
N GLY A 372 -7.58 4.05 -16.28
CA GLY A 372 -7.99 5.33 -15.69
C GLY A 372 -7.50 5.53 -14.25
N ARG A 373 -6.77 4.57 -13.66
CA ARG A 373 -6.24 4.66 -12.28
C ARG A 373 -4.87 5.32 -12.20
N GLY A 374 -4.05 5.14 -13.24
CA GLY A 374 -2.71 5.71 -13.35
C GLY A 374 -1.72 5.16 -12.33
N PHE A 375 -1.32 3.91 -12.51
CA PHE A 375 -0.33 3.24 -11.67
C PHE A 375 0.73 2.53 -12.51
N ALA A 376 1.86 2.19 -11.90
CA ALA A 376 2.79 1.18 -12.36
C ALA A 376 3.02 0.18 -11.23
N MET A 377 3.38 -1.06 -11.56
CA MET A 377 3.61 -2.11 -10.58
C MET A 377 4.53 -3.18 -11.15
N GLY A 378 5.55 -3.57 -10.39
CA GLY A 378 6.48 -4.65 -10.72
C GLY A 378 6.40 -5.85 -9.76
N PRO A 379 5.29 -6.60 -9.73
CA PRO A 379 5.19 -7.77 -8.87
C PRO A 379 6.08 -8.91 -9.34
N SER A 380 6.52 -9.75 -8.40
CA SER A 380 7.24 -10.99 -8.69
C SER A 380 6.65 -12.16 -7.90
N ARG A 381 6.82 -13.36 -8.46
CA ARG A 381 6.47 -14.63 -7.80
C ARG A 381 7.72 -15.33 -7.33
N ALA A 382 7.81 -15.61 -6.04
CA ALA A 382 8.90 -16.36 -5.45
C ALA A 382 8.46 -17.76 -5.01
N ASP A 383 9.35 -18.73 -5.14
CA ASP A 383 9.16 -20.06 -4.56
C ASP A 383 9.08 -19.95 -3.03
N PRO A 384 7.94 -20.28 -2.41
CA PRO A 384 7.72 -20.13 -0.97
C PRO A 384 8.60 -21.04 -0.12
N ARG A 385 9.31 -21.97 -0.73
CA ARG A 385 10.22 -22.89 -0.06
C ARG A 385 11.65 -22.31 0.05
N THR A 386 12.03 -21.39 -0.85
CA THR A 386 13.43 -20.98 -1.02
C THR A 386 13.65 -19.48 -1.21
N GLY A 387 12.63 -18.71 -1.60
CA GLY A 387 12.74 -17.31 -1.99
C GLY A 387 13.29 -17.11 -3.42
N GLN A 388 13.45 -18.17 -4.22
CA GLN A 388 13.83 -18.02 -5.63
C GLN A 388 12.70 -17.33 -6.41
N ILE A 389 12.98 -16.19 -7.05
CA ILE A 389 12.03 -15.55 -7.96
C ILE A 389 11.92 -16.41 -9.22
N LEU A 390 10.69 -16.67 -9.64
CA LEU A 390 10.36 -17.57 -10.74
C LEU A 390 9.89 -16.84 -11.99
N ASP A 391 9.08 -15.78 -11.80
CA ASP A 391 8.62 -14.87 -12.83
C ASP A 391 8.26 -13.50 -12.23
N ALA A 392 8.20 -12.51 -13.09
CA ALA A 392 7.82 -11.16 -12.72
C ALA A 392 7.22 -10.42 -13.93
N ASP A 393 6.11 -9.73 -13.71
CA ASP A 393 5.48 -8.90 -14.74
C ASP A 393 5.45 -7.45 -14.27
N ILE A 394 5.68 -6.54 -15.21
CA ILE A 394 5.54 -5.11 -14.95
C ILE A 394 4.32 -4.60 -15.69
N ILE A 395 3.46 -3.91 -14.98
CA ILE A 395 2.25 -3.31 -15.51
C ILE A 395 2.44 -1.79 -15.50
N PHE A 396 2.18 -1.15 -16.62
CA PHE A 396 2.23 0.30 -16.78
C PHE A 396 0.89 0.81 -17.30
N ASP A 397 0.22 1.67 -16.54
CA ASP A 397 -1.06 2.25 -16.93
C ASP A 397 -0.85 3.57 -17.68
N ASP A 398 -1.25 3.61 -18.96
CA ASP A 398 -1.18 4.79 -19.84
C ASP A 398 -1.85 6.03 -19.26
N SER A 399 -2.90 5.83 -18.45
CA SER A 399 -3.63 6.94 -17.84
C SER A 399 -2.77 7.77 -16.87
N MET A 400 -1.68 7.21 -16.36
CA MET A 400 -0.69 7.94 -15.56
C MET A 400 -0.09 9.11 -16.35
N LEU A 401 0.12 8.95 -17.66
CA LEU A 401 0.70 9.97 -18.53
C LEU A 401 -0.34 10.91 -19.13
N ARG A 402 -1.64 10.54 -19.15
CA ARG A 402 -2.69 11.29 -19.85
C ARG A 402 -3.56 12.15 -18.95
N PHE A 403 -3.77 11.75 -17.71
CA PHE A 403 -4.84 12.32 -16.87
C PHE A 403 -4.35 13.10 -15.65
N TYR A 404 -3.07 13.44 -15.58
CA TYR A 404 -2.52 14.14 -14.42
C TYR A 404 -3.16 15.52 -14.16
N PHE A 405 -3.87 16.12 -15.13
CA PHE A 405 -4.63 17.37 -14.94
C PHE A 405 -6.04 17.19 -14.36
N ARG A 406 -6.62 15.99 -14.45
CA ARG A 406 -8.03 15.77 -14.03
C ARG A 406 -8.22 15.53 -12.55
N GLU A 407 -7.20 15.13 -11.82
CA GLU A 407 -7.32 14.77 -10.41
C GLU A 407 -7.63 15.95 -9.48
N PHE A 408 -7.36 17.16 -9.91
CA PHE A 408 -7.47 18.35 -9.07
C PHE A 408 -8.74 19.18 -9.27
N ASP A 409 -9.75 18.66 -9.97
CA ASP A 409 -11.04 19.34 -10.09
C ASP A 409 -11.76 19.46 -8.73
N THR A 410 -11.37 18.67 -7.75
CA THR A 410 -11.85 18.75 -6.38
C THR A 410 -10.67 18.71 -5.40
N PHE A 411 -10.45 19.81 -4.67
CA PHE A 411 -9.64 19.75 -3.47
C PHE A 411 -10.46 19.07 -2.38
N GLY A 412 -10.41 17.75 -2.39
CA GLY A 412 -11.07 16.91 -1.42
C GLY A 412 -10.11 16.44 -0.31
N PRO A 413 -10.62 15.79 0.72
CA PRO A 413 -9.81 15.15 1.76
C PRO A 413 -8.84 14.12 1.19
N ALA A 414 -9.19 13.45 0.08
CA ALA A 414 -8.38 12.38 -0.51
C ALA A 414 -6.99 12.82 -0.99
N PRO A 415 -6.81 13.91 -1.77
CA PRO A 415 -5.49 14.40 -2.11
C PRO A 415 -4.64 14.79 -0.89
N VAL A 416 -5.26 15.42 0.12
CA VAL A 416 -4.55 15.83 1.35
C VAL A 416 -4.19 14.60 2.17
N ALA A 417 -5.06 13.62 2.28
CA ALA A 417 -4.78 12.36 2.94
C ALA A 417 -3.69 11.56 2.21
N ALA A 418 -3.65 11.60 0.87
CA ALA A 418 -2.58 11.00 0.08
C ALA A 418 -1.21 11.57 0.42
N MET A 419 -1.14 12.85 0.76
CA MET A 419 0.09 13.49 1.24
C MET A 419 0.52 13.01 2.63
N MET A 420 -0.43 12.61 3.47
CA MET A 420 -0.22 12.28 4.88
C MET A 420 0.01 10.78 5.13
N GLY A 421 -0.27 9.94 4.15
CA GLY A 421 -0.15 8.48 4.25
C GLY A 421 -1.36 7.76 4.88
N PRO A 422 -1.47 6.43 4.67
CA PRO A 422 -2.63 5.64 5.06
C PRO A 422 -2.86 5.58 6.58
N GLU A 423 -1.81 5.59 7.38
CA GLU A 423 -1.96 5.48 8.83
C GLU A 423 -2.42 6.79 9.47
N PHE A 424 -2.13 7.92 8.85
CA PHE A 424 -2.69 9.18 9.30
C PHE A 424 -4.22 9.18 9.13
N THR A 425 -4.69 8.68 8.01
CA THR A 425 -6.13 8.53 7.78
C THR A 425 -6.75 7.49 8.71
N THR A 426 -6.02 6.40 8.99
CA THR A 426 -6.43 5.41 10.00
C THR A 426 -6.51 6.05 11.38
N PHE A 427 -5.50 6.84 11.79
CA PHE A 427 -5.54 7.59 13.04
C PHE A 427 -6.77 8.50 13.13
N LEU A 428 -7.11 9.23 12.07
CA LEU A 428 -8.31 10.09 12.05
C LEU A 428 -9.62 9.28 12.08
N VAL A 429 -9.64 8.06 11.54
CA VAL A 429 -10.80 7.16 11.64
C VAL A 429 -10.98 6.66 13.05
N GLU A 430 -9.89 6.31 13.74
CA GLU A 430 -9.88 5.84 15.11
C GLU A 430 -10.12 6.97 16.13
N HIS A 431 -9.71 8.19 15.78
CA HIS A 431 -9.76 9.38 16.59
C HIS A 431 -10.49 10.54 15.88
N PRO A 432 -11.82 10.41 15.68
CA PRO A 432 -12.60 11.40 14.93
C PRO A 432 -12.62 12.80 15.58
N GLU A 433 -12.24 12.91 16.85
CA GLU A 433 -12.07 14.19 17.56
C GLU A 433 -10.94 15.06 16.97
N PHE A 434 -10.00 14.46 16.21
CA PHE A 434 -8.92 15.16 15.51
C PHE A 434 -9.24 15.45 14.05
N ILE A 435 -10.41 15.07 13.54
CA ILE A 435 -10.78 15.38 12.16
C ILE A 435 -10.88 16.92 12.00
N PRO A 436 -10.21 17.51 10.98
CA PRO A 436 -10.31 18.93 10.73
C PRO A 436 -11.75 19.39 10.52
N GLN A 437 -12.09 20.56 11.08
CA GLN A 437 -13.41 21.14 10.90
C GLN A 437 -13.73 21.33 9.41
N GLY A 438 -14.90 20.88 8.97
CA GLY A 438 -15.32 20.92 7.57
C GLY A 438 -15.05 19.63 6.81
N MET A 439 -14.41 18.65 7.43
CA MET A 439 -14.31 17.26 6.93
C MET A 439 -15.25 16.35 7.71
N THR A 440 -15.76 15.34 7.04
CA THR A 440 -16.58 14.30 7.68
C THR A 440 -15.77 13.02 7.86
N LEU A 441 -16.18 12.19 8.83
CA LEU A 441 -15.57 10.87 9.03
C LEU A 441 -15.64 10.00 7.76
N ASP A 442 -16.73 10.11 7.00
CA ASP A 442 -16.87 9.35 5.75
C ASP A 442 -15.87 9.82 4.70
N GLN A 443 -15.63 11.12 4.58
CA GLN A 443 -14.58 11.64 3.69
C GLN A 443 -13.17 11.17 4.09
N VAL A 444 -12.90 11.04 5.39
CA VAL A 444 -11.63 10.48 5.88
C VAL A 444 -11.54 8.99 5.59
N LYS A 445 -12.62 8.25 5.76
CA LYS A 445 -12.69 6.82 5.40
C LYS A 445 -12.49 6.59 3.91
N ASP A 446 -13.12 7.41 3.06
CA ASP A 446 -12.94 7.33 1.61
C ASP A 446 -11.50 7.64 1.20
N ALA A 447 -10.88 8.62 1.86
CA ALA A 447 -9.47 8.93 1.66
C ALA A 447 -8.57 7.76 2.12
N ALA A 448 -8.84 7.15 3.26
CA ALA A 448 -8.13 5.97 3.74
C ALA A 448 -8.23 4.81 2.75
N ARG A 449 -9.43 4.52 2.23
CA ARG A 449 -9.65 3.48 1.21
C ARG A 449 -8.87 3.76 -0.07
N SER A 450 -8.84 5.02 -0.52
CA SER A 450 -8.09 5.43 -1.71
C SER A 450 -6.59 5.23 -1.57
N LEU A 451 -6.04 5.45 -0.36
CA LEU A 451 -4.61 5.37 -0.07
C LEU A 451 -4.12 3.95 0.17
N THR A 452 -4.96 3.11 0.73
CA THR A 452 -4.61 1.71 1.02
C THR A 452 -4.78 0.79 -0.18
N GLY A 453 -5.06 1.35 -1.38
CA GLY A 453 -5.43 0.53 -2.54
C GLY A 453 -6.79 -0.16 -2.37
N GLN A 454 -7.45 0.03 -1.23
CA GLN A 454 -8.80 -0.48 -0.93
C GLN A 454 -9.90 0.42 -1.52
N GLY A 455 -9.57 1.30 -2.46
CA GLY A 455 -10.55 1.97 -3.29
C GLY A 455 -11.29 0.92 -4.11
N GLU A 456 -12.53 0.70 -3.76
CA GLU A 456 -13.65 -0.03 -4.40
C GLU A 456 -13.38 -1.41 -5.07
N LEU A 457 -12.14 -1.85 -5.27
CA LEU A 457 -11.86 -3.07 -6.05
C LEU A 457 -10.95 -4.08 -5.38
N LEU A 458 -10.30 -3.80 -4.25
CA LEU A 458 -9.24 -4.70 -3.79
C LEU A 458 -9.56 -5.56 -2.58
N HIS A 459 -10.43 -5.21 -1.62
CA HIS A 459 -10.61 -6.11 -0.46
C HIS A 459 -11.96 -6.08 0.29
N GLU A 460 -12.98 -5.39 -0.15
CA GLU A 460 -14.32 -5.65 0.36
C GLU A 460 -15.23 -6.25 -0.73
N SER A 461 -14.80 -7.38 -1.28
CA SER A 461 -15.78 -8.30 -1.86
C SER A 461 -16.67 -8.77 -0.72
N PRO A 462 -18.01 -8.78 -0.89
CA PRO A 462 -18.90 -9.51 0.01
C PRO A 462 -18.55 -11.01 0.09
N MET A 463 -17.67 -11.49 -0.78
CA MET A 463 -17.01 -12.79 -0.75
C MET A 463 -15.78 -12.84 0.16
N ALA A 464 -15.30 -11.72 0.71
CA ALA A 464 -14.19 -11.70 1.67
C ALA A 464 -14.47 -12.51 2.95
N GLY A 465 -15.74 -12.76 3.26
CA GLY A 465 -16.13 -13.70 4.30
C GLY A 465 -15.95 -15.18 3.93
N ALA A 466 -15.58 -15.50 2.70
CA ALA A 466 -15.44 -16.88 2.19
C ALA A 466 -13.99 -17.26 1.86
N GLN A 467 -12.98 -16.40 2.12
CA GLN A 467 -11.59 -16.85 2.00
C GLN A 467 -11.34 -17.98 3.01
N PRO A 468 -10.78 -19.10 2.57
CA PRO A 468 -10.27 -20.08 3.51
C PRO A 468 -9.15 -19.40 4.30
N THR A 469 -9.47 -19.00 5.51
CA THR A 469 -8.50 -18.49 6.47
C THR A 469 -8.05 -19.64 7.36
N VAL A 470 -6.77 -19.74 7.58
CA VAL A 470 -6.20 -20.61 8.59
C VAL A 470 -5.37 -19.72 9.49
N ASP A 471 -5.59 -19.80 10.81
CA ASP A 471 -4.99 -18.92 11.81
C ASP A 471 -5.27 -17.41 11.56
N GLY A 472 -6.43 -17.08 10.98
CA GLY A 472 -6.86 -15.70 10.75
C GLY A 472 -6.24 -15.01 9.53
N ALA A 473 -5.37 -15.69 8.77
CA ALA A 473 -4.78 -15.16 7.55
C ALA A 473 -5.31 -15.87 6.29
N PRO A 474 -5.54 -15.17 5.17
CA PRO A 474 -5.85 -15.79 3.90
C PRO A 474 -4.77 -16.78 3.46
N LEU A 475 -5.17 -17.89 2.83
CA LEU A 475 -4.23 -18.92 2.35
C LEU A 475 -3.18 -18.37 1.38
N SER A 476 -3.55 -17.43 0.52
CA SER A 476 -2.65 -16.74 -0.40
C SER A 476 -1.57 -15.94 0.32
N HIS A 477 -1.89 -15.30 1.45
CA HIS A 477 -0.93 -14.54 2.27
C HIS A 477 0.10 -15.43 2.98
N ARG A 478 -0.12 -16.74 3.04
CA ARG A 478 0.89 -17.67 3.56
C ARG A 478 2.13 -17.75 2.69
N LEU A 479 2.02 -17.46 1.39
CA LEU A 479 3.13 -17.54 0.45
C LEU A 479 3.94 -16.26 0.39
N ASN A 480 3.32 -15.10 0.51
CA ASN A 480 4.02 -13.81 0.40
C ASN A 480 3.36 -12.72 1.26
N PRO A 481 3.68 -12.65 2.57
CA PRO A 481 3.11 -11.65 3.48
C PRO A 481 3.60 -10.22 3.20
N SER A 482 4.64 -10.05 2.38
CA SER A 482 5.29 -8.76 2.13
C SER A 482 4.94 -8.12 0.78
N ARG A 483 3.84 -8.54 0.14
CA ARG A 483 3.37 -7.89 -1.09
C ARG A 483 2.84 -6.49 -0.76
N THR A 484 3.67 -5.48 -0.95
CA THR A 484 3.25 -4.07 -0.87
C THR A 484 2.92 -3.57 -2.27
N GLU A 485 1.78 -2.90 -2.44
CA GLU A 485 1.44 -2.22 -3.69
C GLU A 485 2.36 -1.00 -3.86
N CYS A 486 2.92 -0.84 -5.07
CA CYS A 486 3.69 0.34 -5.42
C CYS A 486 2.74 1.48 -5.81
N ASN A 487 2.67 2.52 -4.98
CA ASN A 487 1.87 3.72 -5.22
C ASN A 487 2.68 4.87 -5.86
N TYR A 488 3.87 4.58 -6.37
CA TYR A 488 4.77 5.59 -6.95
C TYR A 488 4.09 6.42 -8.02
N ALA A 489 3.44 5.77 -8.96
CA ALA A 489 2.80 6.41 -10.10
C ALA A 489 1.69 7.40 -9.69
N VAL A 490 0.97 7.16 -8.58
CA VAL A 490 -0.10 8.04 -8.09
C VAL A 490 0.48 9.40 -7.67
N GLY A 491 1.52 9.40 -6.85
CA GLY A 491 2.15 10.65 -6.42
C GLY A 491 2.99 11.31 -7.52
N LEU A 492 3.61 10.51 -8.40
CA LEU A 492 4.39 11.04 -9.52
C LEU A 492 3.51 11.82 -10.51
N ARG A 493 2.23 11.45 -10.70
CA ARG A 493 1.29 12.28 -11.48
C ARG A 493 1.23 13.72 -10.98
N GLN A 494 1.24 13.92 -9.67
CA GLN A 494 1.26 15.25 -9.06
C GLN A 494 2.55 15.99 -9.40
N GLN A 495 3.70 15.31 -9.34
CA GLN A 495 4.99 15.88 -9.71
C GLN A 495 5.06 16.24 -11.19
N LEU A 496 4.52 15.39 -12.06
CA LEU A 496 4.40 15.64 -13.50
C LEU A 496 3.50 16.85 -13.79
N ALA A 497 2.36 16.96 -13.05
CA ALA A 497 1.48 18.12 -13.17
C ALA A 497 2.22 19.42 -12.84
N MET A 498 2.98 19.47 -11.73
CA MET A 498 3.78 20.65 -11.37
C MET A 498 4.84 20.98 -12.40
N ALA A 499 5.57 20.01 -12.91
CA ALA A 499 6.57 20.24 -13.95
C ALA A 499 5.95 20.77 -15.24
N HIS A 500 4.79 20.20 -15.65
CA HIS A 500 4.04 20.67 -16.79
C HIS A 500 3.58 22.10 -16.61
N LEU A 501 3.02 22.45 -15.46
CA LEU A 501 2.58 23.81 -15.15
C LEU A 501 3.76 24.80 -15.18
N ALA A 502 4.92 24.40 -14.66
CA ALA A 502 6.12 25.23 -14.69
C ALA A 502 6.60 25.51 -16.12
N VAL A 503 6.56 24.48 -16.97
CA VAL A 503 6.88 24.62 -18.39
C VAL A 503 5.83 25.48 -19.13
N ALA A 504 4.54 25.24 -18.88
CA ALA A 504 3.46 26.02 -19.48
C ALA A 504 3.56 27.51 -19.11
N ALA A 505 3.90 27.83 -17.84
CA ALA A 505 4.11 29.18 -17.36
C ALA A 505 5.30 29.87 -18.06
N SER A 506 6.31 29.10 -18.48
CA SER A 506 7.45 29.65 -19.27
C SER A 506 7.12 29.92 -20.73
N GLY A 507 5.94 29.53 -21.22
CA GLY A 507 5.52 29.62 -22.61
C GLY A 507 6.19 28.62 -23.56
N LYS A 508 6.95 27.68 -23.04
CA LYS A 508 7.67 26.64 -23.80
C LYS A 508 6.82 25.36 -23.96
N LYS A 509 7.27 24.46 -24.81
CA LYS A 509 6.71 23.12 -24.96
C LYS A 509 7.50 22.13 -24.14
N ILE A 510 6.81 21.14 -23.60
CA ILE A 510 7.47 19.99 -22.95
C ILE A 510 8.22 19.19 -24.02
N PRO A 511 9.52 18.95 -23.85
CA PRO A 511 10.27 18.08 -24.76
C PRO A 511 9.76 16.63 -24.69
N ASP A 512 9.68 15.93 -25.83
CA ASP A 512 9.26 14.52 -25.87
C ASP A 512 10.13 13.64 -24.98
N ARG A 513 11.44 13.96 -24.85
CA ARG A 513 12.36 13.25 -23.96
C ARG A 513 11.98 13.34 -22.49
N PHE A 514 11.26 14.37 -22.05
CA PHE A 514 10.82 14.52 -20.66
C PHE A 514 9.95 13.34 -20.23
N ILE A 515 8.94 13.00 -21.02
CA ILE A 515 8.08 11.86 -20.75
C ILE A 515 8.87 10.55 -20.85
N GLY A 516 9.77 10.44 -21.84
CA GLY A 516 10.64 9.28 -21.99
C GLY A 516 11.55 9.05 -20.78
N ASP A 517 12.18 10.10 -20.23
CA ASP A 517 13.03 10.01 -19.05
C ASP A 517 12.24 9.54 -17.81
N VAL A 518 11.01 10.04 -17.66
CA VAL A 518 10.13 9.60 -16.59
C VAL A 518 9.72 8.13 -16.74
N ILE A 519 9.38 7.69 -17.94
CA ILE A 519 9.07 6.27 -18.23
C ILE A 519 10.27 5.38 -17.90
N ARG A 520 11.47 5.79 -18.33
CA ARG A 520 12.72 5.04 -18.05
C ARG A 520 12.95 4.88 -16.56
N GLU A 521 12.79 5.95 -15.79
CA GLU A 521 13.00 5.93 -14.34
C GLU A 521 11.96 5.04 -13.63
N ILE A 522 10.66 5.17 -13.96
CA ILE A 522 9.62 4.31 -13.41
C ILE A 522 9.89 2.84 -13.75
N VAL A 523 10.24 2.55 -15.00
CA VAL A 523 10.56 1.17 -15.39
C VAL A 523 11.78 0.64 -14.64
N ALA A 524 12.80 1.47 -14.44
CA ALA A 524 13.95 1.06 -13.62
C ALA A 524 13.53 0.78 -12.16
N HIS A 525 12.64 1.59 -11.57
CA HIS A 525 12.06 1.37 -10.26
C HIS A 525 11.29 0.04 -10.20
N GLU A 526 10.36 -0.20 -11.13
CA GLU A 526 9.56 -1.43 -11.14
C GLU A 526 10.42 -2.69 -11.38
N VAL A 527 11.45 -2.58 -12.23
CA VAL A 527 12.43 -3.66 -12.39
C VAL A 527 13.16 -3.94 -11.07
N GLY A 528 13.52 -2.92 -10.30
CA GLY A 528 14.10 -3.10 -8.97
C GLY A 528 13.23 -3.98 -8.06
N HIS A 529 11.90 -3.78 -8.07
CA HIS A 529 10.97 -4.67 -7.37
C HIS A 529 11.01 -6.09 -7.89
N THR A 530 11.09 -6.27 -9.20
CA THR A 530 11.20 -7.61 -9.79
C THR A 530 12.54 -8.29 -9.51
N LEU A 531 13.55 -7.54 -9.09
CA LEU A 531 14.85 -8.08 -8.60
C LEU A 531 14.83 -8.38 -7.10
N GLY A 532 13.70 -8.14 -6.42
CA GLY A 532 13.48 -8.41 -5.02
C GLY A 532 13.61 -7.20 -4.10
N LEU A 533 13.92 -6.01 -4.61
CA LEU A 533 14.14 -4.81 -3.80
C LEU A 533 12.83 -4.18 -3.33
N ARG A 534 12.82 -3.72 -2.08
CA ARG A 534 11.77 -2.87 -1.49
C ARG A 534 12.08 -1.40 -1.74
N HIS A 535 11.10 -0.53 -1.49
CA HIS A 535 11.30 0.91 -1.51
C HIS A 535 12.43 1.34 -0.57
N ASN A 536 13.14 2.41 -0.94
CA ASN A 536 14.11 3.09 -0.09
C ASN A 536 13.85 4.60 -0.03
N PHE A 537 12.94 5.03 0.84
CA PHE A 537 12.53 6.42 1.03
C PHE A 537 13.56 7.32 1.77
N LYS A 538 14.77 6.86 1.91
CA LYS A 538 15.90 7.64 2.45
C LYS A 538 16.91 8.03 1.37
N ALA A 539 16.71 7.54 0.16
CA ALA A 539 17.64 7.74 -0.93
C ALA A 539 17.64 9.19 -1.46
N SER A 540 16.51 9.89 -1.36
CA SER A 540 16.37 11.32 -1.67
C SER A 540 17.20 12.23 -0.76
N ALA A 541 17.45 11.81 0.49
CA ALA A 541 18.20 12.59 1.49
C ALA A 541 19.74 12.47 1.38
N TRP A 542 20.24 11.95 0.26
CA TRP A 542 21.68 11.71 0.04
C TRP A 542 22.49 12.95 -0.25
N LEU A 543 22.04 13.81 -1.17
CA LEU A 543 22.80 14.94 -1.71
C LEU A 543 22.20 16.27 -1.24
N SER A 544 23.03 17.32 -1.21
CA SER A 544 22.55 18.68 -1.04
C SER A 544 21.86 19.19 -2.31
N GLU A 545 20.94 20.15 -2.20
CA GLU A 545 20.28 20.80 -3.35
C GLU A 545 21.29 21.36 -4.36
N THR A 546 22.40 21.92 -3.89
CA THR A 546 23.46 22.45 -4.74
C THR A 546 24.12 21.37 -5.59
N GLU A 547 24.42 20.23 -4.99
CA GLU A 547 25.02 19.10 -5.72
C GLU A 547 24.01 18.48 -6.70
N ILE A 548 22.75 18.38 -6.30
CA ILE A 548 21.66 17.90 -7.16
C ILE A 548 21.56 18.78 -8.42
N LYS A 549 21.48 20.09 -8.27
CA LYS A 549 21.43 21.05 -9.39
C LYS A 549 22.64 20.89 -10.31
N LYS A 550 23.85 20.81 -9.72
CA LYS A 550 25.08 20.61 -10.48
C LYS A 550 25.04 19.32 -11.29
N ARG A 551 24.72 18.18 -10.68
CA ARG A 551 24.66 16.89 -11.38
C ARG A 551 23.57 16.88 -12.44
N ARG A 552 22.36 17.37 -12.10
CA ARG A 552 21.24 17.49 -13.04
C ARG A 552 21.62 18.22 -14.35
N ASP A 553 22.42 19.26 -14.24
CA ASP A 553 22.72 20.14 -15.36
C ASP A 553 24.00 19.72 -16.13
N THR A 554 24.94 18.98 -15.48
CA THR A 554 26.28 18.80 -16.02
C THR A 554 26.76 17.36 -16.19
N THR A 555 26.12 16.37 -15.51
CA THR A 555 26.58 14.96 -15.53
C THR A 555 25.42 13.99 -15.80
N ASP A 556 25.75 12.71 -16.02
CA ASP A 556 24.80 11.60 -16.03
C ASP A 556 24.87 10.77 -14.75
N GLU A 557 25.35 11.37 -13.66
CA GLU A 557 25.40 10.76 -12.34
C GLU A 557 24.01 10.74 -11.68
N PRO A 558 23.74 9.79 -10.77
CA PRO A 558 22.46 9.71 -10.08
C PRO A 558 22.22 10.95 -9.18
N LEU A 559 20.98 11.40 -9.14
CA LEU A 559 20.54 12.52 -8.30
C LEU A 559 20.08 12.06 -6.91
N VAL A 560 19.86 10.77 -6.74
CA VAL A 560 19.40 10.08 -5.53
C VAL A 560 20.26 8.85 -5.28
N ALA A 561 20.24 8.32 -4.07
CA ALA A 561 21.00 7.12 -3.75
C ALA A 561 20.38 5.84 -4.32
N SER A 562 19.07 5.85 -4.65
CA SER A 562 18.35 4.71 -5.19
C SER A 562 17.17 5.13 -6.05
N VAL A 563 16.94 4.39 -7.14
CA VAL A 563 15.70 4.51 -7.92
C VAL A 563 14.50 3.88 -7.19
N MET A 564 14.74 3.15 -6.08
CA MET A 564 13.68 2.58 -5.25
C MET A 564 13.01 3.60 -4.32
N ASP A 565 13.38 4.88 -4.38
CA ASP A 565 12.65 5.99 -3.79
C ASP A 565 11.53 6.47 -4.73
N TYR A 566 10.56 7.20 -4.21
CA TYR A 566 9.59 7.94 -5.02
C TYR A 566 10.17 9.31 -5.37
N ASN A 567 10.87 9.35 -6.50
CA ASN A 567 11.65 10.51 -6.88
C ASN A 567 10.79 11.63 -7.48
N PRO A 568 10.95 12.90 -7.05
CA PRO A 568 10.25 14.02 -7.66
C PRO A 568 10.89 14.40 -8.99
N VAL A 569 10.14 15.13 -9.82
CA VAL A 569 10.70 15.86 -10.95
C VAL A 569 11.53 17.03 -10.44
N VAL A 570 12.77 17.13 -10.91
CA VAL A 570 13.77 18.10 -10.44
C VAL A 570 13.68 19.38 -11.27
N TYR A 571 12.81 20.30 -10.86
CA TYR A 571 12.58 21.60 -11.49
C TYR A 571 12.48 22.71 -10.43
N PHE A 572 13.18 23.82 -10.64
CA PHE A 572 13.25 24.94 -9.71
C PHE A 572 12.76 26.25 -10.37
N ALA A 573 12.45 27.25 -9.55
CA ALA A 573 12.06 28.56 -10.06
C ALA A 573 13.18 29.18 -10.89
N GLY A 574 12.85 29.58 -12.12
CA GLY A 574 13.80 30.19 -13.06
C GLY A 574 14.58 29.20 -13.93
N ASP A 575 14.35 27.89 -13.79
CA ASP A 575 14.94 26.90 -14.69
C ASP A 575 14.46 27.10 -16.14
N ASP A 576 15.37 26.87 -17.08
CA ASP A 576 15.09 26.83 -18.51
C ASP A 576 15.02 25.37 -18.98
N ILE A 577 13.83 24.86 -19.24
CA ILE A 577 13.59 23.46 -19.59
C ILE A 577 14.40 22.97 -20.80
N GLU A 578 14.74 23.87 -21.73
CA GLU A 578 15.52 23.51 -22.92
C GLU A 578 17.00 23.27 -22.59
N LYS A 579 17.47 23.82 -21.46
CA LYS A 579 18.86 23.69 -21.01
C LYS A 579 19.07 22.57 -20.00
N LEU A 580 18.00 22.05 -19.39
CA LEU A 580 18.12 20.97 -18.43
C LEU A 580 18.61 19.69 -19.11
N ARG A 581 19.67 19.09 -18.55
CA ARG A 581 20.17 17.79 -19.02
C ARG A 581 19.25 16.65 -18.58
N HIS A 582 18.79 16.69 -17.32
CA HIS A 582 17.90 15.70 -16.75
C HIS A 582 16.70 16.36 -16.06
N PHE A 583 15.57 15.67 -15.98
CA PHE A 583 14.35 16.10 -15.29
C PHE A 583 14.06 15.26 -14.05
N ILE A 584 14.67 14.09 -13.99
CA ILE A 584 14.58 13.09 -12.93
C ILE A 584 15.94 12.39 -12.87
N THR A 585 16.19 11.52 -11.87
CA THR A 585 17.46 10.77 -11.82
C THR A 585 17.68 9.97 -13.11
N PRO A 586 18.89 10.06 -13.73
CA PRO A 586 19.13 9.44 -15.02
C PRO A 586 19.49 7.94 -14.95
N CYS A 587 19.85 7.44 -13.77
CA CYS A 587 20.37 6.08 -13.58
C CYS A 587 20.16 5.59 -12.15
N ILE A 588 20.43 4.28 -11.94
CA ILE A 588 20.45 3.68 -10.61
C ILE A 588 21.53 4.31 -9.73
N GLY A 589 21.28 4.35 -8.42
CA GLY A 589 22.16 5.02 -7.45
C GLY A 589 23.09 4.07 -6.68
N PRO A 590 23.97 4.61 -5.83
CA PRO A 590 24.93 3.81 -5.06
C PRO A 590 24.27 2.77 -4.13
N TYR A 591 23.11 3.06 -3.55
CA TYR A 591 22.34 2.08 -2.79
C TYR A 591 21.93 0.87 -3.64
N ASP A 592 21.49 1.09 -4.87
CA ASP A 592 21.03 0.04 -5.78
C ASP A 592 22.17 -0.93 -6.09
N TYR A 593 23.37 -0.41 -6.36
CA TYR A 593 24.55 -1.23 -6.54
C TYR A 593 24.89 -2.06 -5.31
N TRP A 594 24.83 -1.45 -4.13
CA TRP A 594 25.09 -2.11 -2.86
C TRP A 594 24.06 -3.17 -2.51
N ALA A 595 22.78 -2.90 -2.78
CA ALA A 595 21.70 -3.86 -2.57
C ALA A 595 21.84 -5.07 -3.52
N ILE A 596 22.16 -4.84 -4.81
CA ILE A 596 22.46 -5.94 -5.74
C ILE A 596 23.70 -6.71 -5.31
N GLU A 597 24.73 -6.06 -4.78
CA GLU A 597 25.88 -6.74 -4.21
C GLU A 597 25.46 -7.70 -3.10
N TYR A 598 24.64 -7.24 -2.14
CA TYR A 598 24.12 -8.10 -1.08
C TYR A 598 23.32 -9.27 -1.63
N GLY A 599 22.42 -9.03 -2.56
CA GLY A 599 21.50 -10.03 -3.10
C GLY A 599 22.17 -11.07 -3.99
N TYR A 600 23.21 -10.68 -4.77
CA TYR A 600 23.67 -11.50 -5.89
C TYR A 600 25.17 -11.82 -5.91
N LYS A 601 26.00 -11.16 -5.10
CA LYS A 601 27.42 -11.49 -5.01
C LYS A 601 27.60 -12.92 -4.52
N SER A 602 28.39 -13.70 -5.23
CA SER A 602 28.81 -15.04 -4.79
C SER A 602 30.02 -14.94 -3.86
N ALA A 603 30.06 -15.78 -2.82
CA ALA A 603 31.26 -15.95 -2.06
C ALA A 603 32.36 -16.60 -2.93
N ASP A 604 33.63 -16.26 -2.65
CA ASP A 604 34.76 -16.93 -3.29
C ASP A 604 34.69 -18.43 -3.02
N LYS A 605 35.30 -19.22 -3.92
CA LYS A 605 35.30 -20.68 -3.79
C LYS A 605 35.88 -21.12 -2.44
N GLY A 606 35.04 -21.70 -1.60
CA GLY A 606 35.39 -22.09 -0.22
C GLY A 606 35.29 -20.94 0.81
N GLY A 607 34.80 -19.74 0.42
CA GLY A 607 34.58 -18.62 1.32
C GLY A 607 33.33 -18.79 2.18
N ASP A 608 33.28 -18.04 3.28
CA ASP A 608 32.14 -17.97 4.18
C ASP A 608 31.14 -16.92 3.65
N GLU A 609 30.01 -17.36 3.04
CA GLU A 609 28.96 -16.48 2.55
C GLU A 609 28.40 -15.59 3.66
N LYS A 610 28.23 -16.13 4.88
CA LYS A 610 27.68 -15.36 6.01
C LYS A 610 28.60 -14.20 6.39
N ALA A 611 29.92 -14.44 6.43
CA ALA A 611 30.90 -13.40 6.73
C ALA A 611 30.93 -12.33 5.62
N MET A 612 30.87 -12.74 4.35
CA MET A 612 30.78 -11.83 3.20
C MET A 612 29.52 -10.95 3.29
N LEU A 613 28.35 -11.53 3.55
CA LEU A 613 27.09 -10.79 3.66
C LEU A 613 27.11 -9.82 4.84
N GLN A 614 27.68 -10.20 5.97
CA GLN A 614 27.88 -9.31 7.12
C GLN A 614 28.79 -8.13 6.78
N GLN A 615 29.86 -8.37 6.02
CA GLN A 615 30.75 -7.30 5.57
C GLN A 615 30.05 -6.33 4.63
N VAL A 616 29.23 -6.82 3.69
CA VAL A 616 28.44 -5.97 2.79
C VAL A 616 27.42 -5.17 3.61
N ALA A 617 26.57 -5.82 4.39
CA ALA A 617 25.51 -5.17 5.17
C ALA A 617 26.08 -4.23 6.26
N GLY A 618 27.26 -4.50 6.80
CA GLY A 618 27.96 -3.66 7.79
C GLY A 618 28.28 -2.25 7.30
N GLN A 619 28.20 -1.99 6.00
CA GLN A 619 28.44 -0.66 5.43
C GLN A 619 27.20 0.27 5.51
N SER A 620 26.09 -0.18 6.08
CA SER A 620 24.82 0.53 6.18
C SER A 620 24.88 1.89 6.88
N SER A 621 25.94 2.17 7.65
CA SER A 621 26.18 3.48 8.30
C SER A 621 26.54 4.59 7.31
N LYS A 622 26.98 4.24 6.09
CA LYS A 622 27.27 5.20 5.04
C LYS A 622 26.00 5.89 4.57
N ARG A 623 26.10 7.18 4.30
CA ARG A 623 24.94 7.99 3.92
C ARG A 623 24.28 7.50 2.63
N GLU A 624 25.07 7.13 1.64
CA GLU A 624 24.60 6.59 0.36
C GLU A 624 23.96 5.21 0.47
N TYR A 625 24.08 4.52 1.59
CA TYR A 625 23.48 3.21 1.86
C TYR A 625 22.39 3.27 2.93
N ALA A 626 22.02 4.48 3.35
CA ALA A 626 20.91 4.66 4.29
C ALA A 626 19.63 4.08 3.72
N TYR A 627 18.86 3.39 4.59
CA TYR A 627 17.66 2.66 4.19
C TYR A 627 16.47 2.98 5.10
N ALA A 628 15.36 3.29 4.48
CA ALA A 628 14.04 3.36 5.09
C ALA A 628 13.00 2.92 4.05
N THR A 629 11.94 2.26 4.49
CA THR A 629 10.95 1.68 3.60
C THR A 629 9.54 2.12 3.96
N ASP A 630 8.51 1.45 3.46
CA ASP A 630 7.11 1.87 3.58
C ASP A 630 6.71 2.15 5.03
N GLU A 631 7.06 1.27 5.96
CA GLU A 631 6.75 1.39 7.38
C GLU A 631 7.39 2.62 8.05
N ASP A 632 8.46 3.13 7.47
CA ASP A 632 9.19 4.30 8.00
C ASP A 632 8.60 5.63 7.53
N THR A 633 7.75 5.63 6.48
CA THR A 633 7.15 6.86 5.92
C THR A 633 5.75 7.15 6.46
N VAL A 634 5.29 6.31 7.36
CA VAL A 634 3.92 6.26 7.79
C VAL A 634 3.52 7.45 8.68
N GLY A 635 2.80 8.39 8.13
CA GLY A 635 2.02 9.43 8.79
C GLY A 635 2.65 10.03 10.05
N LEU A 636 1.83 10.21 11.08
CA LEU A 636 2.27 10.77 12.37
C LEU A 636 3.15 9.81 13.20
N THR A 637 3.13 8.52 12.89
CA THR A 637 3.94 7.51 13.62
C THR A 637 5.37 7.45 13.13
N SER A 638 5.63 7.87 11.90
CA SER A 638 6.98 7.98 11.37
C SER A 638 7.82 8.97 12.16
N VAL A 639 9.00 8.53 12.55
CA VAL A 639 9.91 9.32 13.40
C VAL A 639 11.03 9.99 12.60
N ASP A 640 11.40 9.43 11.44
CA ASP A 640 12.58 9.86 10.67
C ASP A 640 12.21 10.94 9.65
N PRO A 641 12.66 12.20 9.83
CA PRO A 641 12.35 13.28 8.92
C PRO A 641 13.10 13.19 7.57
N SER A 642 14.03 12.25 7.41
CA SER A 642 14.73 11.98 6.15
C SER A 642 14.11 10.85 5.34
N ALA A 643 13.04 10.21 5.84
CA ALA A 643 12.31 9.17 5.15
C ALA A 643 10.99 9.71 4.63
N ASN A 644 10.95 10.25 3.43
CA ASN A 644 9.77 10.84 2.82
C ASN A 644 9.56 10.29 1.41
N ARG A 645 8.42 10.63 0.82
CA ARG A 645 8.08 10.35 -0.58
C ARG A 645 8.04 11.66 -1.34
N PHE A 646 8.63 11.71 -2.53
CA PHE A 646 8.62 12.88 -3.42
C PHE A 646 9.33 14.13 -2.84
N ASP A 647 10.21 13.95 -1.87
CA ASP A 647 11.17 14.96 -1.43
C ASP A 647 12.53 14.76 -2.11
N LEU A 648 13.40 15.71 -1.93
CA LEU A 648 14.77 15.65 -2.43
C LEU A 648 15.65 16.58 -1.58
N SER A 649 16.94 16.25 -1.48
CA SER A 649 17.93 16.98 -0.69
C SER A 649 18.03 16.52 0.76
N ASP A 650 19.22 16.67 1.26
CA ASP A 650 19.58 16.37 2.67
C ASP A 650 19.06 17.42 3.67
N ASP A 651 18.48 18.49 3.17
CA ASP A 651 17.87 19.55 3.98
C ASP A 651 16.41 19.79 3.57
N PRO A 652 15.43 19.20 4.30
CA PRO A 652 14.01 19.40 4.02
C PRO A 652 13.56 20.86 4.08
N ILE A 653 14.20 21.70 4.90
CA ILE A 653 13.87 23.12 4.97
C ILE A 653 14.31 23.85 3.69
N ALA A 654 15.54 23.58 3.21
CA ALA A 654 16.05 24.19 1.98
C ALA A 654 15.22 23.76 0.77
N TRP A 655 14.94 22.44 0.66
CA TRP A 655 14.07 21.87 -0.38
C TRP A 655 12.70 22.54 -0.40
N SER A 656 12.01 22.57 0.74
CA SER A 656 10.68 23.16 0.84
C SER A 656 10.67 24.66 0.52
N LYS A 657 11.70 25.41 0.89
CA LYS A 657 11.86 26.82 0.47
C LYS A 657 11.93 26.96 -1.05
N SER A 658 12.73 26.13 -1.71
CA SER A 658 12.88 26.16 -3.17
C SER A 658 11.56 25.77 -3.88
N ARG A 659 10.81 24.80 -3.34
CA ARG A 659 9.50 24.38 -3.87
C ARG A 659 8.45 25.46 -3.67
N VAL A 660 8.36 26.08 -2.49
CA VAL A 660 7.46 27.21 -2.24
C VAL A 660 7.77 28.37 -3.19
N ALA A 661 9.05 28.70 -3.42
CA ALA A 661 9.44 29.74 -4.36
C ALA A 661 8.99 29.43 -5.81
N LEU A 662 9.04 28.14 -6.23
CA LEU A 662 8.49 27.71 -7.51
C LEU A 662 6.96 27.92 -7.56
N CYS A 663 6.24 27.49 -6.52
CA CYS A 663 4.79 27.67 -6.43
C CYS A 663 4.40 29.16 -6.47
N ASP A 664 5.11 30.03 -5.75
CA ASP A 664 4.88 31.48 -5.74
C ASP A 664 5.13 32.11 -7.12
N ALA A 665 6.16 31.66 -7.82
CA ALA A 665 6.45 32.11 -9.19
C ALA A 665 5.30 31.72 -10.16
N LEU A 666 4.74 30.54 -10.01
CA LEU A 666 3.61 30.07 -10.80
C LEU A 666 2.31 30.83 -10.48
N LEU A 667 2.04 31.10 -9.22
CA LEU A 667 0.83 31.82 -8.79
C LEU A 667 0.83 33.29 -9.21
N LYS A 668 2.00 33.89 -9.31
CA LYS A 668 2.14 35.33 -9.56
C LYS A 668 1.36 35.87 -10.78
N ASN A 669 1.27 35.10 -11.87
CA ASN A 669 0.56 35.49 -13.08
C ASN A 669 -0.29 34.34 -13.63
N ILE A 670 -0.84 33.50 -12.74
CA ILE A 670 -1.53 32.29 -13.09
C ILE A 670 -2.63 32.47 -14.14
N LYS A 671 -3.40 33.56 -14.05
CA LYS A 671 -4.48 33.92 -15.02
C LYS A 671 -3.97 34.12 -16.44
N THR A 672 -2.72 34.46 -16.64
CA THR A 672 -2.18 34.81 -17.98
C THR A 672 -1.68 33.61 -18.75
N TRP A 673 -1.36 32.51 -18.06
CA TRP A 673 -0.76 31.35 -18.68
C TRP A 673 -1.54 30.03 -18.47
N ALA A 674 -2.36 29.93 -17.39
CA ALA A 674 -3.07 28.69 -17.04
C ALA A 674 -4.26 28.41 -17.98
N VAL A 675 -4.84 29.44 -18.59
CA VAL A 675 -5.96 29.34 -19.54
C VAL A 675 -5.64 30.14 -20.78
N LYS A 676 -5.71 29.52 -21.96
CA LYS A 676 -5.36 30.15 -23.24
C LYS A 676 -6.58 30.19 -24.18
N GLY A 677 -6.80 31.30 -24.82
CA GLY A 677 -7.80 31.42 -25.87
C GLY A 677 -9.21 31.08 -25.38
N ASN A 678 -9.85 30.08 -25.98
CA ASN A 678 -11.22 29.64 -25.66
C ASN A 678 -11.25 28.50 -24.64
N GLU A 679 -10.18 28.24 -23.91
CA GLU A 679 -10.16 27.20 -22.89
C GLU A 679 -11.09 27.56 -21.70
N PRO A 680 -11.78 26.58 -21.10
CA PRO A 680 -12.68 26.81 -19.98
C PRO A 680 -11.93 27.23 -18.70
N ASN A 681 -12.51 28.15 -17.93
CA ASN A 681 -11.91 28.63 -16.66
C ASN A 681 -11.75 27.53 -15.59
N TYR A 682 -12.41 26.39 -15.68
CA TYR A 682 -12.16 25.30 -14.73
C TYR A 682 -10.73 24.75 -14.78
N TYR A 683 -9.99 24.94 -15.89
CA TYR A 683 -8.56 24.65 -15.93
C TYR A 683 -7.76 25.60 -15.04
N LEU A 684 -8.19 26.86 -14.86
CA LEU A 684 -7.57 27.77 -13.91
C LEU A 684 -7.74 27.27 -12.47
N ARG A 685 -8.96 26.76 -12.13
CA ARG A 685 -9.23 26.17 -10.82
C ARG A 685 -8.34 24.96 -10.55
N SER A 686 -8.29 24.04 -11.49
CA SER A 686 -7.46 22.83 -11.42
C SER A 686 -5.97 23.20 -11.23
N THR A 687 -5.46 24.13 -12.05
CA THR A 687 -4.09 24.63 -11.94
C THR A 687 -3.81 25.27 -10.58
N TYR A 688 -4.71 26.15 -10.13
CA TYR A 688 -4.57 26.81 -8.81
C TYR A 688 -4.51 25.80 -7.68
N LEU A 689 -5.44 24.82 -7.67
CA LEU A 689 -5.48 23.80 -6.63
C LEU A 689 -4.24 22.91 -6.67
N THR A 690 -3.74 22.54 -7.85
CA THR A 690 -2.49 21.77 -8.00
C THR A 690 -1.32 22.51 -7.34
N VAL A 691 -1.12 23.79 -7.71
CA VAL A 691 0.00 24.57 -7.17
C VAL A 691 -0.14 24.76 -5.65
N MET A 692 -1.36 25.04 -5.17
CA MET A 692 -1.61 25.23 -3.73
C MET A 692 -1.41 23.95 -2.94
N SER A 693 -1.78 22.79 -3.51
CA SER A 693 -1.56 21.48 -2.89
C SER A 693 -0.06 21.20 -2.72
N HIS A 694 0.73 21.42 -3.75
CA HIS A 694 2.19 21.25 -3.66
C HIS A 694 2.81 22.20 -2.62
N LYS A 695 2.37 23.46 -2.63
CA LYS A 695 2.86 24.46 -1.67
C LYS A 695 2.57 24.06 -0.22
N ALA A 696 1.43 23.43 0.03
CA ALA A 696 1.05 22.94 1.35
C ALA A 696 1.78 21.63 1.72
N SER A 697 1.93 20.67 0.79
CA SER A 697 2.62 19.42 1.06
C SER A 697 4.10 19.61 1.35
N ASP A 698 4.77 20.56 0.68
CA ASP A 698 6.16 20.88 0.97
C ASP A 698 6.35 21.35 2.43
N MET A 699 5.32 21.93 3.05
CA MET A 699 5.35 22.30 4.48
C MET A 699 5.24 21.09 5.41
N MET A 700 4.68 19.97 4.93
CA MET A 700 4.60 18.75 5.73
C MET A 700 5.98 18.12 5.99
N TYR A 701 6.90 18.17 5.01
CA TYR A 701 8.27 17.70 5.22
C TYR A 701 8.96 18.51 6.34
N VAL A 702 8.70 19.82 6.39
CA VAL A 702 9.22 20.69 7.46
C VAL A 702 8.61 20.34 8.81
N SER A 703 7.30 20.05 8.86
CA SER A 703 6.64 19.70 10.13
C SER A 703 7.19 18.44 10.76
N ARG A 704 7.65 17.47 9.95
CA ARG A 704 8.25 16.21 10.42
C ARG A 704 9.59 16.38 11.17
N LEU A 705 10.22 17.54 11.04
CA LEU A 705 11.41 17.87 11.84
C LEU A 705 11.07 18.05 13.32
N VAL A 706 9.83 18.44 13.65
CA VAL A 706 9.42 18.63 15.04
C VAL A 706 9.18 17.28 15.71
N GLY A 707 9.95 17.00 16.75
CA GLY A 707 9.99 15.70 17.41
C GLY A 707 10.68 14.62 16.55
N GLY A 708 11.38 15.00 15.49
CA GLY A 708 12.06 14.07 14.57
C GLY A 708 13.21 13.33 15.24
N GLN A 709 13.41 12.07 14.82
CA GLN A 709 14.52 11.22 15.24
C GLN A 709 15.00 10.43 14.01
N TYR A 710 16.29 10.47 13.72
CA TYR A 710 16.87 9.62 12.69
C TYR A 710 16.87 8.17 13.15
N PHE A 711 16.36 7.27 12.32
CA PHE A 711 16.39 5.84 12.58
C PHE A 711 17.53 5.20 11.79
N ASN A 712 18.53 4.66 12.49
CA ASN A 712 19.70 4.01 11.93
C ASN A 712 19.59 2.50 12.11
N ARG A 713 19.70 1.74 11.02
CA ARG A 713 19.57 0.28 11.02
C ARG A 713 20.88 -0.46 11.23
N ASN A 714 21.99 0.24 11.45
CA ASN A 714 23.29 -0.36 11.75
C ASN A 714 23.22 -1.20 13.02
N ARG A 715 24.06 -2.25 13.05
CA ARG A 715 24.19 -3.13 14.23
C ARG A 715 25.37 -2.72 15.08
N SER A 716 25.36 -3.16 16.35
CA SER A 716 26.51 -3.03 17.23
C SER A 716 27.70 -3.75 16.62
N GLY A 717 28.82 -3.05 16.43
CA GLY A 717 30.04 -3.58 15.81
C GLY A 717 30.17 -3.29 14.30
N ASP A 718 29.16 -2.71 13.65
CA ASP A 718 29.32 -2.19 12.30
C ASP A 718 30.28 -1.00 12.28
N PRO A 719 31.07 -0.79 11.21
CA PRO A 719 31.85 0.42 11.04
C PRO A 719 31.01 1.68 11.15
N ASP A 720 31.51 2.69 11.87
CA ASP A 720 30.84 3.98 12.04
C ASP A 720 29.37 3.89 12.54
N ALA A 721 29.08 2.87 13.37
CA ALA A 721 27.75 2.63 13.91
C ALA A 721 27.27 3.84 14.72
N LYS A 722 26.05 4.29 14.39
CA LYS A 722 25.33 5.39 15.06
C LYS A 722 24.34 4.82 16.08
N PRO A 723 23.87 5.61 17.04
CA PRO A 723 22.72 5.22 17.86
C PRO A 723 21.53 4.83 16.95
N ALA A 724 20.82 3.75 17.29
CA ALA A 724 19.67 3.30 16.51
C ALA A 724 18.62 4.40 16.33
N LEU A 725 18.38 5.19 17.39
CA LEU A 725 17.55 6.39 17.34
C LEU A 725 18.41 7.59 17.74
N GLN A 726 18.52 8.56 16.85
CA GLN A 726 19.27 9.79 17.07
C GLN A 726 18.31 10.97 17.03
N LEU A 727 18.18 11.69 18.14
CA LEU A 727 17.34 12.88 18.24
C LEU A 727 17.80 13.95 17.25
N LEU A 728 16.83 14.62 16.63
CA LEU A 728 17.12 15.81 15.84
C LEU A 728 17.52 16.95 16.77
N GLU A 729 18.50 17.75 16.37
CA GLU A 729 18.99 18.88 17.15
C GLU A 729 17.87 19.89 17.47
N PRO A 730 17.79 20.42 18.69
CA PRO A 730 16.78 21.42 19.09
C PRO A 730 16.71 22.63 18.15
N LYS A 731 17.87 23.10 17.69
CA LYS A 731 17.97 24.21 16.74
C LYS A 731 17.19 23.93 15.45
N ARG A 732 17.32 22.74 14.88
CA ARG A 732 16.63 22.38 13.64
C ARG A 732 15.11 22.31 13.82
N GLN A 733 14.65 21.84 14.98
CA GLN A 733 13.22 21.80 15.31
C GLN A 733 12.64 23.22 15.44
N ARG A 734 13.40 24.13 16.06
CA ARG A 734 13.04 25.57 16.14
C ARG A 734 13.00 26.24 14.77
N GLU A 735 14.01 25.99 13.90
CA GLU A 735 14.04 26.48 12.53
C GLU A 735 12.82 26.00 11.71
N ALA A 736 12.39 24.75 11.91
CA ALA A 736 11.19 24.23 11.28
C ALA A 736 9.94 24.97 11.74
N LEU A 737 9.76 25.21 13.04
CA LEU A 737 8.64 26.01 13.56
C LEU A 737 8.65 27.44 13.04
N ASP A 738 9.83 28.09 12.96
CA ASP A 738 9.97 29.44 12.45
C ASP A 738 9.60 29.53 10.97
N MET A 739 9.96 28.50 10.18
CA MET A 739 9.55 28.41 8.77
C MET A 739 8.06 28.23 8.61
N LEU A 740 7.44 27.32 9.39
CA LEU A 740 6.00 27.11 9.36
C LEU A 740 5.22 28.35 9.81
N ALA A 741 5.71 29.04 10.83
CA ALA A 741 5.18 30.32 11.29
C ALA A 741 5.25 31.41 10.23
N GLY A 742 6.35 31.44 9.48
CA GLY A 742 6.59 32.39 8.39
C GLY A 742 5.88 32.05 7.07
N SER A 743 5.22 30.90 6.98
CA SER A 743 4.59 30.36 5.78
C SER A 743 3.12 29.94 6.01
N ILE A 744 2.84 28.64 6.11
CA ILE A 744 1.48 28.07 6.08
C ILE A 744 0.53 28.62 7.17
N PHE A 745 1.05 29.16 8.27
CA PHE A 745 0.24 29.79 9.32
C PHE A 745 0.03 31.29 9.14
N LYS A 746 0.56 31.87 8.05
CA LYS A 746 0.25 33.25 7.66
C LYS A 746 -0.90 33.32 6.66
N ASP A 747 -1.67 34.40 6.75
CA ASP A 747 -2.81 34.65 5.86
C ASP A 747 -2.37 34.86 4.40
N ASP A 748 -1.21 35.52 4.18
CA ASP A 748 -0.67 35.85 2.86
C ASP A 748 0.06 34.68 2.17
N PHE A 749 0.25 33.55 2.87
CA PHE A 749 0.78 32.34 2.23
C PHE A 749 -0.13 31.82 1.12
N PHE A 750 -1.42 32.04 1.24
CA PHE A 750 -2.43 31.62 0.28
C PHE A 750 -2.76 32.76 -0.68
N SER A 751 -2.68 32.51 -1.97
CA SER A 751 -3.08 33.51 -2.98
C SER A 751 -4.60 33.65 -3.01
N THR A 752 -5.13 34.51 -2.15
CA THR A 752 -6.58 34.77 -1.95
C THR A 752 -7.04 36.07 -2.62
N ASP A 753 -6.37 36.47 -3.71
CA ASP A 753 -6.78 37.65 -4.51
C ASP A 753 -8.23 37.46 -5.01
N ALA A 754 -9.07 38.46 -4.79
CA ALA A 754 -10.49 38.40 -5.14
C ALA A 754 -10.73 38.18 -6.64
N ALA A 755 -9.92 38.80 -7.50
CA ALA A 755 -10.03 38.65 -8.94
C ALA A 755 -9.66 37.22 -9.41
N LEU A 756 -8.75 36.52 -8.69
CA LEU A 756 -8.42 35.15 -8.97
C LEU A 756 -9.53 34.22 -8.47
N LEU A 757 -9.94 34.35 -7.21
CA LEU A 757 -10.92 33.46 -6.59
C LEU A 757 -12.29 33.45 -7.29
N ASN A 758 -12.69 34.59 -7.89
CA ASN A 758 -13.92 34.71 -8.67
C ASN A 758 -13.85 34.03 -10.04
N ASP A 759 -12.65 33.67 -10.53
CA ASP A 759 -12.44 33.00 -11.81
C ASP A 759 -12.14 31.49 -11.66
N LEU A 760 -12.48 30.89 -10.52
CA LEU A 760 -12.26 29.45 -10.22
C LEU A 760 -13.57 28.64 -10.22
N PRO A 761 -14.37 28.61 -11.33
CA PRO A 761 -15.54 27.74 -11.39
C PRO A 761 -15.13 26.27 -11.49
N PRO A 762 -15.95 25.32 -11.01
CA PRO A 762 -15.72 23.91 -11.26
C PRO A 762 -16.11 23.51 -12.68
N SER A 763 -15.61 22.35 -13.13
CA SER A 763 -16.18 21.70 -14.32
C SER A 763 -17.66 21.34 -14.08
N ARG A 764 -18.46 21.52 -15.14
CA ARG A 764 -19.90 21.15 -15.12
C ARG A 764 -20.17 19.93 -16.00
N TRP A 765 -19.15 19.36 -16.59
CA TRP A 765 -19.26 18.12 -17.31
C TRP A 765 -19.50 16.97 -16.34
N MET A 766 -20.42 16.07 -16.69
CA MET A 766 -20.66 14.82 -15.99
C MET A 766 -20.21 13.69 -16.91
N ASP A 767 -19.10 13.07 -16.56
CA ASP A 767 -18.54 11.92 -17.24
C ASP A 767 -18.17 10.83 -16.21
N TRP A 768 -17.63 9.70 -16.69
CA TRP A 768 -17.28 8.56 -15.82
C TRP A 768 -16.20 8.87 -14.78
N TYR A 769 -15.45 9.97 -14.94
CA TYR A 769 -14.35 10.38 -14.05
C TYR A 769 -14.68 11.68 -13.30
N SER A 770 -15.85 12.25 -13.49
CA SER A 770 -16.25 13.49 -12.82
C SER A 770 -16.97 13.19 -11.52
N ASN A 771 -16.48 13.78 -10.43
CA ASN A 771 -17.22 13.82 -9.18
C ASN A 771 -18.22 14.98 -9.22
N PRO A 772 -19.51 14.76 -8.90
CA PRO A 772 -20.46 15.83 -8.85
C PRO A 772 -20.03 16.86 -7.79
N ILE A 773 -19.74 18.07 -8.25
CA ILE A 773 -19.39 19.19 -7.36
C ILE A 773 -20.71 19.83 -6.91
N SER A 774 -20.99 19.75 -5.63
CA SER A 774 -22.21 20.30 -5.02
C SER A 774 -22.16 21.82 -4.90
N ARG A 775 -20.94 22.39 -4.81
CA ARG A 775 -20.74 23.83 -4.64
C ARG A 775 -20.07 24.46 -5.86
N ILE A 776 -20.75 25.41 -6.50
CA ILE A 776 -20.28 26.08 -7.72
C ILE A 776 -19.21 27.16 -7.43
N ASP A 777 -19.43 27.96 -6.38
CA ASP A 777 -18.44 28.94 -5.95
C ASP A 777 -17.22 28.27 -5.31
N PHE A 778 -16.08 28.97 -5.40
CA PHE A 778 -14.85 28.44 -4.84
C PHE A 778 -14.86 28.49 -3.30
N PRO A 779 -14.69 27.37 -2.58
CA PRO A 779 -14.74 27.31 -1.12
C PRO A 779 -13.43 27.76 -0.46
N ALA A 780 -13.02 29.01 -0.67
CA ALA A 780 -11.71 29.53 -0.29
C ALA A 780 -11.35 29.29 1.18
N HIS A 781 -12.26 29.59 2.12
CA HIS A 781 -12.01 29.38 3.55
C HIS A 781 -11.81 27.91 3.89
N GLN A 782 -12.61 27.01 3.33
CA GLN A 782 -12.49 25.57 3.58
C GLN A 782 -11.17 25.02 3.03
N THR A 783 -10.78 25.46 1.83
CA THR A 783 -9.52 25.08 1.18
C THR A 783 -8.31 25.46 2.05
N VAL A 784 -8.25 26.74 2.47
CA VAL A 784 -7.17 27.22 3.35
C VAL A 784 -7.18 26.52 4.70
N GLN A 785 -8.34 26.38 5.32
CA GLN A 785 -8.50 25.71 6.62
C GLN A 785 -8.02 24.27 6.58
N SER A 786 -8.36 23.50 5.54
CA SER A 786 -7.88 22.13 5.41
C SER A 786 -6.36 22.07 5.40
N MET A 787 -5.68 22.89 4.60
CA MET A 787 -4.22 22.92 4.52
C MET A 787 -3.58 23.29 5.87
N GLN A 788 -4.08 24.33 6.53
CA GLN A 788 -3.57 24.75 7.84
C GLN A 788 -3.82 23.74 8.94
N SER A 789 -4.98 23.06 8.92
CA SER A 789 -5.35 22.08 9.95
C SER A 789 -4.44 20.87 9.94
N PHE A 790 -4.03 20.39 8.76
CA PHE A 790 -3.09 19.26 8.67
C PHE A 790 -1.70 19.64 9.17
N ALA A 791 -1.18 20.79 8.77
CA ALA A 791 0.10 21.27 9.27
C ALA A 791 0.10 21.49 10.79
N LEU A 792 -1.01 22.00 11.32
CA LEU A 792 -1.19 22.17 12.77
C LEU A 792 -1.24 20.83 13.50
N LEU A 793 -2.00 19.86 12.98
CA LEU A 793 -2.12 18.54 13.58
C LEU A 793 -0.77 17.80 13.58
N ALA A 794 0.04 17.97 12.54
CA ALA A 794 1.40 17.43 12.49
C ALA A 794 2.31 17.97 13.60
N LEU A 795 1.99 19.11 14.22
CA LEU A 795 2.74 19.70 15.33
C LEU A 795 2.17 19.32 16.69
N VAL A 796 0.83 19.26 16.83
CA VAL A 796 0.15 19.09 18.12
C VAL A 796 -0.58 17.76 18.27
N SER A 797 -0.35 16.79 17.36
CA SER A 797 -0.92 15.46 17.55
C SER A 797 -0.39 14.82 18.85
N PRO A 798 -1.21 13.96 19.49
CA PRO A 798 -0.79 13.21 20.67
C PRO A 798 0.54 12.49 20.50
N GLN A 799 0.76 11.88 19.32
CA GLN A 799 1.98 11.12 19.01
C GLN A 799 3.21 12.03 18.97
N VAL A 800 3.11 13.20 18.34
CA VAL A 800 4.24 14.14 18.25
C VAL A 800 4.54 14.76 19.63
N LEU A 801 3.52 15.19 20.37
CA LEU A 801 3.70 15.73 21.71
C LEU A 801 4.34 14.69 22.66
N GLN A 802 3.84 13.45 22.66
CA GLN A 802 4.40 12.38 23.48
C GLN A 802 5.84 12.08 23.08
N ARG A 803 6.16 12.06 21.78
CA ARG A 803 7.51 11.83 21.28
C ARG A 803 8.48 12.93 21.69
N VAL A 804 8.07 14.20 21.64
CA VAL A 804 8.88 15.33 22.14
C VAL A 804 9.07 15.22 23.64
N TYR A 805 8.03 14.88 24.40
CA TYR A 805 8.11 14.69 25.84
C TYR A 805 9.08 13.54 26.21
N ASP A 806 8.97 12.41 25.54
CA ASP A 806 9.91 11.29 25.74
C ASP A 806 11.36 11.63 25.35
N ALA A 807 11.54 12.53 24.37
CA ALA A 807 12.87 12.98 23.95
C ALA A 807 13.60 13.76 25.05
N GLU A 808 12.90 14.39 25.97
CA GLU A 808 13.48 15.10 27.12
C GLU A 808 14.30 14.17 28.02
N LEU A 809 13.86 12.89 28.16
CA LEU A 809 14.58 11.88 28.93
C LEU A 809 15.76 11.28 28.13
N LYS A 810 15.67 11.28 26.80
CA LYS A 810 16.71 10.72 25.90
C LYS A 810 17.84 11.69 25.65
N SER A 811 17.66 13.00 25.91
CA SER A 811 18.68 14.03 25.72
C SER A 811 19.45 14.29 27.00
N LYS A 812 20.80 14.28 26.90
CA LYS A 812 21.73 14.70 27.95
C LYS A 812 22.17 16.17 27.80
N ALA A 813 21.79 16.82 26.71
CA ALA A 813 22.16 18.21 26.45
C ALA A 813 21.43 19.18 27.41
N ASP A 814 22.07 20.30 27.73
CA ASP A 814 21.46 21.37 28.50
C ASP A 814 20.37 22.09 27.70
N ASP A 815 20.62 22.32 26.39
CA ASP A 815 19.60 22.82 25.47
C ASP A 815 18.76 21.65 24.97
N LYS A 816 17.47 21.59 25.42
CA LYS A 816 16.50 20.61 25.00
C LYS A 816 15.33 21.30 24.34
N PHE A 817 14.77 20.63 23.33
CA PHE A 817 13.47 21.01 22.79
C PHE A 817 12.41 20.27 23.58
N THR A 818 11.63 20.98 24.37
CA THR A 818 10.67 20.36 25.32
C THR A 818 9.23 20.42 24.81
N ALA A 819 8.36 19.56 25.33
CA ALA A 819 6.93 19.60 25.03
C ALA A 819 6.30 20.93 25.45
N ALA A 820 6.73 21.48 26.58
CA ALA A 820 6.30 22.80 27.05
C ALA A 820 6.71 23.92 26.07
N GLU A 821 7.94 23.87 25.52
CA GLU A 821 8.40 24.81 24.48
C GLU A 821 7.54 24.66 23.23
N LEU A 822 7.27 23.43 22.76
CA LEU A 822 6.46 23.16 21.59
C LEU A 822 5.05 23.73 21.74
N ILE A 823 4.36 23.42 22.82
CA ILE A 823 3.00 23.91 23.13
C ILE A 823 2.99 25.45 23.14
N SER A 824 3.93 26.06 23.84
CA SER A 824 4.01 27.52 23.97
C SER A 824 4.30 28.19 22.62
N ARG A 825 5.25 27.67 21.82
CA ARG A 825 5.59 28.21 20.51
C ARG A 825 4.43 28.08 19.50
N VAL A 826 3.77 26.91 19.44
CA VAL A 826 2.62 26.74 18.53
C VAL A 826 1.47 27.64 18.96
N ARG A 827 1.18 27.79 20.26
CA ARG A 827 0.21 28.77 20.76
C ARG A 827 0.56 30.19 20.27
N ASN A 828 1.81 30.59 20.39
CA ASN A 828 2.27 31.93 19.96
C ASN A 828 2.19 32.12 18.44
N ILE A 829 2.49 31.10 17.66
CA ILE A 829 2.34 31.11 16.19
C ILE A 829 0.88 31.32 15.80
N VAL A 830 -0.05 30.60 16.44
CA VAL A 830 -1.47 30.63 16.11
C VAL A 830 -2.17 31.84 16.70
N TRP A 831 -1.91 32.21 17.93
CA TRP A 831 -2.60 33.25 18.65
C TRP A 831 -1.84 34.58 18.69
N GLY A 832 -0.51 34.55 18.60
CA GLY A 832 0.34 35.72 18.77
C GLY A 832 0.21 36.33 20.18
N ASN A 833 0.72 37.53 20.32
CA ASN A 833 0.42 38.34 21.49
C ASN A 833 -0.93 39.03 21.28
N LEU A 834 -1.96 38.62 21.99
CA LEU A 834 -3.26 39.29 22.01
C LEU A 834 -3.08 40.68 22.68
N THR A 835 -2.62 41.64 21.86
CA THR A 835 -2.38 43.01 22.31
C THR A 835 -3.64 43.86 22.18
N GLN A 836 -3.74 44.83 23.03
CA GLN A 836 -4.82 45.84 22.95
C GLN A 836 -4.76 46.57 21.61
N PRO A 837 -5.93 46.94 21.01
CA PRO A 837 -5.99 47.59 19.73
C PRO A 837 -5.38 49.01 19.70
N GLY A 838 -4.94 49.54 20.82
CA GLY A 838 -4.43 50.90 20.96
C GLY A 838 -5.50 51.93 20.58
N GLU A 839 -5.16 52.90 19.72
CA GLU A 839 -6.12 53.88 19.14
C GLU A 839 -6.83 53.36 17.91
N THR A 840 -6.45 52.19 17.39
CA THR A 840 -7.00 51.62 16.16
C THR A 840 -8.40 51.12 16.38
N LYS A 841 -9.36 51.59 15.59
CA LYS A 841 -10.74 51.08 15.56
C LYS A 841 -10.88 50.07 14.40
N PHE A 842 -11.15 48.83 14.72
CA PHE A 842 -11.42 47.80 13.73
C PHE A 842 -12.89 47.81 13.32
N THR A 843 -13.17 47.39 12.08
CA THR A 843 -14.53 47.30 11.52
C THR A 843 -14.75 45.94 10.89
N ASP A 844 -16.00 45.57 10.60
CA ASP A 844 -16.32 44.27 9.96
C ASP A 844 -15.66 44.14 8.57
N ALA A 845 -15.43 45.27 7.86
CA ALA A 845 -14.71 45.25 6.59
C ALA A 845 -13.18 45.17 6.76
N LYS A 846 -12.66 45.59 7.91
CA LYS A 846 -11.23 45.52 8.27
C LYS A 846 -11.11 45.00 9.70
N PRO A 847 -11.33 43.69 9.87
CA PRO A 847 -11.35 43.09 11.20
C PRO A 847 -9.96 43.02 11.82
N MET A 848 -9.91 42.99 13.15
CA MET A 848 -8.66 42.83 13.92
C MET A 848 -8.01 41.46 13.64
N LEU A 849 -8.83 40.43 13.57
CA LEU A 849 -8.42 39.07 13.19
C LEU A 849 -9.08 38.70 11.86
N SER A 850 -8.29 38.28 10.88
CA SER A 850 -8.82 37.80 9.61
C SER A 850 -9.71 36.56 9.80
N SER A 851 -10.58 36.29 8.86
CA SER A 851 -11.40 35.05 8.89
C SER A 851 -10.53 33.79 8.81
N ILE A 852 -9.43 33.81 8.06
CA ILE A 852 -8.44 32.72 7.99
C ILE A 852 -7.83 32.49 9.38
N LYS A 853 -7.37 33.55 10.03
CA LYS A 853 -6.76 33.47 11.35
C LYS A 853 -7.76 32.94 12.42
N ARG A 854 -8.99 33.42 12.39
CA ARG A 854 -10.04 32.91 13.31
C ARG A 854 -10.31 31.42 13.13
N ASN A 855 -10.29 30.91 11.88
CA ASN A 855 -10.47 29.47 11.62
C ASN A 855 -9.30 28.63 12.16
N LEU A 856 -8.06 29.08 11.91
CA LEU A 856 -6.87 28.43 12.46
C LEU A 856 -6.88 28.38 14.00
N GLN A 857 -7.28 29.50 14.64
CA GLN A 857 -7.38 29.61 16.10
C GLN A 857 -8.41 28.65 16.68
N ARG A 858 -9.59 28.50 16.05
CA ARG A 858 -10.61 27.54 16.47
C ARG A 858 -10.09 26.10 16.37
N GLN A 859 -9.39 25.78 15.28
CA GLN A 859 -8.85 24.44 15.08
C GLN A 859 -7.80 24.11 16.14
N TYR A 860 -6.90 25.05 16.45
CA TYR A 860 -5.92 24.90 17.52
C TYR A 860 -6.59 24.61 18.87
N VAL A 861 -7.58 25.42 19.25
CA VAL A 861 -8.31 25.22 20.51
C VAL A 861 -9.01 23.85 20.53
N SER A 862 -9.63 23.43 19.42
CA SER A 862 -10.25 22.13 19.32
C SER A 862 -9.24 20.99 19.60
N TYR A 863 -8.07 21.03 18.97
CA TYR A 863 -7.05 20.00 19.18
C TYR A 863 -6.50 20.01 20.61
N MET A 864 -6.19 21.18 21.16
CA MET A 864 -5.64 21.27 22.51
C MET A 864 -6.64 20.85 23.60
N LEU A 865 -7.94 21.16 23.41
CA LEU A 865 -8.98 20.69 24.33
C LEU A 865 -9.18 19.18 24.22
N SER A 866 -9.13 18.60 23.01
CA SER A 866 -9.18 17.13 22.85
C SER A 866 -8.03 16.42 23.56
N ILE A 867 -6.85 17.04 23.63
CA ILE A 867 -5.71 16.52 24.40
C ILE A 867 -5.96 16.67 25.89
N ALA A 868 -6.43 17.84 26.35
CA ALA A 868 -6.71 18.11 27.75
C ALA A 868 -7.77 17.17 28.35
N GLU A 869 -8.79 16.81 27.54
CA GLU A 869 -9.90 15.93 27.94
C GLU A 869 -9.66 14.44 27.66
N SER A 870 -8.53 14.07 27.03
CA SER A 870 -8.26 12.68 26.71
C SER A 870 -8.27 11.79 27.96
N LYS A 871 -8.78 10.57 27.85
CA LYS A 871 -8.84 9.64 28.99
C LYS A 871 -7.44 9.29 29.49
N PRO A 872 -7.22 9.17 30.80
CA PRO A 872 -5.92 8.74 31.32
C PRO A 872 -5.46 7.42 30.68
N GLY A 873 -4.23 7.41 30.14
CA GLY A 873 -3.61 6.24 29.54
C GLY A 873 -4.00 5.97 28.08
N ALA A 874 -4.77 6.86 27.41
CA ALA A 874 -5.14 6.67 26.01
C ALA A 874 -4.01 7.04 25.04
N LEU A 875 -3.72 8.32 24.86
CA LEU A 875 -2.80 8.79 23.82
C LEU A 875 -1.64 9.63 24.32
N VAL A 876 -1.81 10.30 25.45
CA VAL A 876 -0.80 11.19 26.04
C VAL A 876 -0.68 10.96 27.54
N SER A 877 0.49 11.29 28.09
CA SER A 877 0.72 11.27 29.53
C SER A 877 -0.12 12.32 30.26
N ALA A 878 -0.39 12.08 31.56
CA ALA A 878 -1.12 13.05 32.43
C ALA A 878 -0.41 14.40 32.50
N ASP A 879 0.91 14.42 32.38
CA ASP A 879 1.70 15.65 32.37
C ASP A 879 1.41 16.51 31.15
N LEU A 880 1.38 15.89 29.96
CA LEU A 880 0.98 16.58 28.72
C LEU A 880 -0.46 17.09 28.76
N GLN A 881 -1.38 16.34 29.36
CA GLN A 881 -2.76 16.80 29.59
C GLN A 881 -2.78 18.05 30.47
N SER A 882 -1.99 18.04 31.54
CA SER A 882 -1.86 19.20 32.46
C SER A 882 -1.27 20.42 31.74
N MET A 883 -0.24 20.22 30.89
CA MET A 883 0.34 21.31 30.08
C MET A 883 -0.66 21.87 29.06
N ALA A 884 -1.45 21.00 28.42
CA ALA A 884 -2.48 21.42 27.47
C ALA A 884 -3.59 22.21 28.19
N SER A 885 -4.09 21.71 29.34
CA SER A 885 -5.10 22.39 30.14
C SER A 885 -4.63 23.77 30.59
N TYR A 886 -3.44 23.84 31.19
CA TYR A 886 -2.85 25.09 31.64
C TYR A 886 -2.65 26.10 30.50
N SER A 887 -2.17 25.63 29.31
CA SER A 887 -2.03 26.48 28.15
C SER A 887 -3.38 27.06 27.68
N MET A 888 -4.47 26.32 27.81
CA MET A 888 -5.81 26.79 27.48
C MET A 888 -6.37 27.75 28.53
N GLU A 889 -6.12 27.53 29.82
CA GLU A 889 -6.46 28.47 30.89
C GLU A 889 -5.77 29.82 30.66
N GLU A 890 -4.45 29.84 30.43
CA GLU A 890 -3.72 31.07 30.12
C GLU A 890 -4.29 31.80 28.91
N LEU A 891 -4.68 31.04 27.85
CA LEU A 891 -5.28 31.64 26.64
C LEU A 891 -6.65 32.24 26.96
N SER A 892 -7.49 31.56 27.76
CA SER A 892 -8.80 32.06 28.19
C SER A 892 -8.66 33.38 28.95
N ASP A 893 -7.70 33.44 29.87
CA ASP A 893 -7.40 34.64 30.64
C ASP A 893 -6.91 35.81 29.78
N GLN A 894 -6.04 35.55 28.81
CA GLN A 894 -5.58 36.55 27.87
C GLN A 894 -6.74 37.11 27.02
N ILE A 895 -7.62 36.24 26.53
CA ILE A 895 -8.82 36.60 25.79
C ILE A 895 -9.74 37.47 26.66
N GLY A 896 -9.95 37.04 27.92
CA GLY A 896 -10.78 37.78 28.88
C GLY A 896 -10.28 39.20 29.15
N LYS A 897 -8.97 39.38 29.35
CA LYS A 897 -8.32 40.69 29.52
C LYS A 897 -8.49 41.57 28.28
N LEU A 898 -8.29 41.01 27.06
CA LEU A 898 -8.48 41.74 25.82
C LEU A 898 -9.93 42.22 25.66
N LEU A 899 -10.92 41.35 25.89
CA LEU A 899 -12.34 41.66 25.76
C LEU A 899 -12.79 42.72 26.76
N ALA A 900 -12.30 42.69 27.98
CA ALA A 900 -12.63 43.64 29.02
C ALA A 900 -12.08 45.05 28.78
N GLN A 901 -10.94 45.16 28.05
CA GLN A 901 -10.22 46.39 27.83
C GLN A 901 -10.47 47.01 26.45
N ALA A 902 -11.17 46.29 25.55
CA ALA A 902 -11.29 46.66 24.15
C ALA A 902 -12.16 47.92 23.85
N ASN A 903 -12.93 48.42 24.79
CA ASN A 903 -13.70 49.71 24.73
C ASN A 903 -14.46 49.91 23.40
N GLY A 904 -14.97 48.84 22.76
CA GLY A 904 -15.70 48.94 21.47
C GLY A 904 -14.82 49.15 20.23
N GLN A 905 -13.51 48.96 20.36
CA GLN A 905 -12.54 49.10 19.23
C GLN A 905 -12.43 47.82 18.37
N ILE A 906 -12.88 46.68 18.89
CA ILE A 906 -12.85 45.36 18.22
C ILE A 906 -14.11 45.20 17.36
N ASP A 907 -13.94 44.75 16.11
CA ASP A 907 -15.03 44.42 15.20
C ASP A 907 -15.93 43.27 15.72
N PHE A 908 -17.16 43.20 15.20
CA PHE A 908 -18.15 42.21 15.64
C PHE A 908 -17.66 40.75 15.49
N ALA A 909 -17.07 40.41 14.33
CA ALA A 909 -16.65 39.05 14.04
C ALA A 909 -15.51 38.58 14.95
N THR A 910 -14.52 39.46 15.22
CA THR A 910 -13.44 39.18 16.17
C THR A 910 -13.97 39.05 17.58
N LYS A 911 -14.85 39.97 18.02
CA LYS A 911 -15.46 39.90 19.37
C LYS A 911 -16.26 38.63 19.56
N ALA A 912 -17.07 38.25 18.58
CA ALA A 912 -17.87 37.01 18.63
C ALA A 912 -16.95 35.76 18.72
N HIS A 913 -15.89 35.71 17.90
CA HIS A 913 -14.90 34.64 17.92
C HIS A 913 -14.22 34.51 19.30
N LEU A 914 -13.68 35.60 19.82
CA LEU A 914 -12.98 35.61 21.11
C LEU A 914 -13.91 35.22 22.24
N SER A 915 -15.14 35.77 22.28
CA SER A 915 -16.13 35.44 23.34
C SER A 915 -16.54 33.97 23.30
N GLN A 916 -16.77 33.41 22.09
CA GLN A 916 -17.13 32.02 21.93
C GLN A 916 -15.96 31.12 22.33
N THR A 917 -14.74 31.45 21.90
CA THR A 917 -13.53 30.66 22.22
C THR A 917 -13.31 30.59 23.73
N LYS A 918 -13.36 31.74 24.40
CA LYS A 918 -13.27 31.79 25.88
C LYS A 918 -14.33 30.90 26.52
N SER A 919 -15.59 31.07 26.13
CA SER A 919 -16.72 30.29 26.69
C SER A 919 -16.55 28.77 26.39
N GLN A 920 -15.97 28.38 25.27
CA GLN A 920 -15.67 26.99 24.96
C GLN A 920 -14.60 26.44 25.90
N ILE A 921 -13.47 27.14 26.02
CA ILE A 921 -12.38 26.72 26.92
C ILE A 921 -12.87 26.59 28.36
N ASP A 922 -13.54 27.65 28.88
CA ASP A 922 -14.03 27.69 30.27
C ASP A 922 -15.03 26.54 30.53
N ARG A 923 -15.95 26.27 29.63
CA ARG A 923 -16.92 25.18 29.79
C ARG A 923 -16.26 23.80 29.74
N THR A 924 -15.34 23.60 28.84
CA THR A 924 -14.64 22.31 28.68
C THR A 924 -13.80 22.02 29.92
N LEU A 925 -12.95 22.96 30.35
CA LEU A 925 -12.04 22.73 31.48
C LEU A 925 -12.77 22.69 32.84
N ASN A 926 -13.92 23.35 32.99
CA ASN A 926 -14.73 23.35 34.21
C ASN A 926 -15.85 22.30 34.20
N ALA A 927 -15.99 21.51 33.14
CA ALA A 927 -16.98 20.44 33.12
C ALA A 927 -16.69 19.42 34.23
N PRO A 928 -17.69 19.10 35.11
CA PRO A 928 -17.47 18.10 36.14
C PRO A 928 -17.10 16.77 35.49
N HIS A 929 -15.91 16.27 35.76
CA HIS A 929 -15.52 14.90 35.40
C HIS A 929 -16.40 13.94 36.23
N MET A 930 -17.49 13.43 35.62
CA MET A 930 -18.21 12.32 36.24
C MET A 930 -17.32 11.07 36.19
N GLN A 931 -16.51 10.87 37.23
CA GLN A 931 -15.93 9.56 37.45
C GLN A 931 -17.08 8.60 37.83
N MET A 932 -17.53 7.82 36.87
CA MET A 932 -18.30 6.63 37.20
C MET A 932 -17.37 5.61 37.85
N PRO A 933 -17.68 5.11 39.07
CA PRO A 933 -16.91 4.02 39.66
C PRO A 933 -16.94 2.81 38.73
N GLY A 934 -15.77 2.19 38.54
CA GLY A 934 -15.51 1.15 37.54
C GLY A 934 -16.58 0.09 37.40
N PHE A 935 -17.13 0.02 36.21
CA PHE A 935 -17.59 -1.21 35.59
C PHE A 935 -16.95 -1.26 34.20
N GLY A 936 -16.22 -2.32 33.95
CA GLY A 936 -15.48 -2.52 32.71
C GLY A 936 -16.37 -2.47 31.46
N GLY A 937 -15.89 -1.84 30.42
CA GLY A 937 -16.32 -1.99 29.04
C GLY A 937 -17.74 -1.53 28.72
N GLY A 938 -17.97 -0.24 28.48
CA GLY A 938 -19.26 0.25 28.00
C GLY A 938 -19.15 1.66 27.43
N GLN A 939 -19.63 1.84 26.24
CA GLN A 939 -19.70 3.10 25.52
C GLN A 939 -20.36 4.22 26.36
N ILE A 940 -19.74 5.38 26.39
CA ILE A 940 -20.34 6.58 27.00
C ILE A 940 -21.36 7.16 26.02
N ILE A 941 -22.62 7.16 26.40
CA ILE A 941 -23.67 7.90 25.69
C ILE A 941 -23.70 9.30 26.29
N ILE A 942 -23.32 10.30 25.52
CA ILE A 942 -23.50 11.72 25.86
C ILE A 942 -25.01 12.02 25.67
N ILE A 943 -25.74 12.16 26.76
CA ILE A 943 -27.11 12.69 26.77
C ILE A 943 -27.04 14.20 27.00
N GLY A 944 -27.24 14.95 25.92
CA GLY A 944 -27.28 16.40 25.97
C GLY A 944 -27.69 17.04 24.65
N GLN A 945 -28.87 16.71 24.13
CA GLN A 945 -29.58 17.60 23.20
C GLN A 945 -30.91 17.99 23.83
N PRO A 946 -31.31 19.27 23.79
CA PRO A 946 -32.62 19.68 24.24
C PRO A 946 -33.68 19.22 23.26
N THR A 947 -34.65 18.48 23.75
CA THR A 947 -35.84 18.09 23.05
C THR A 947 -36.66 19.32 22.68
N GLY A 948 -36.68 19.70 21.41
CA GLY A 948 -37.63 20.60 20.84
C GLY A 948 -38.91 19.84 20.49
N ALA A 949 -40.05 20.42 20.89
CA ALA A 949 -41.39 19.89 20.93
C ALA A 949 -41.95 19.41 19.61
N ASN A 950 -42.78 18.40 19.74
CA ASN A 950 -43.86 17.94 18.79
C ASN A 950 -44.50 19.02 17.95
N GLN A 951 -44.62 18.79 16.67
CA GLN A 951 -45.87 19.08 15.94
C GLN A 951 -46.16 17.92 15.00
N GLN A 952 -47.31 17.28 15.31
CA GLN A 952 -48.06 16.40 14.44
C GLN A 952 -48.80 17.22 13.36
N GLN A 953 -49.17 16.56 12.26
CA GLN A 953 -50.28 16.75 11.30
C GLN A 953 -49.86 17.60 10.07
N LYS A 954 -49.83 17.01 8.92
CA LYS A 954 -50.78 16.38 7.99
C LYS A 954 -50.00 15.81 6.77
#